data_675b90b7dc71c25113bc84cb71c60c00
#
_entry.id   675b90b7dc71c25113bc84cb71c60c00
#
_cell.length_a   1.000
_cell.length_b   1.000
_cell.length_c   1.000
_cell.angle_alpha   90.00
_cell.angle_beta   90.00
_cell.angle_gamma   90.00
#
_symmetry.space_group_name_H-M   'P 1'
#
loop_
_entity.id
_entity.type
_entity.pdbx_description
1 polymer ?
#
loop_
_entity_poly.entity_id
_entity_poly.type
_entity_poly.pdbx_seq_one_letter_code
_entity_poly.pdbx_strand_id
1 'polypeptide(L)'
;MTALAHASARCVGFKATVAGGASRVTTTRGTGTRGATRTRGTPARAMFAGFEKMLKGDPAEKTQKRYQARVDAVNALAATTKALSDEELRAKTVEFRERLARGATVDDLLVEAFAVVREAADRVLGLRPFDVQLIGGMILHEGQIAEMRTGEGKTLVSALPAYLNALSGKGVHVVTVNDYLARRDAEWIGQIHKFLGLSCGLIQAGMTEEERRVGYGSDVTYVTNSELGFDYLRDNLAQSTGELVQRDFNFCIIDEVDSILIDEARTPLIISGMADKPSERYIQAAKIADAFEKDYHYKVDEKQKSVLLSEEGYEAAEDLLQVTDLYDPRTQWALYLINAIKAKELQKRDVNYIVRGQEIIIVDEFSGRTMQGRRWSDGLHQAVEAKEGVTIQNETVTIASVTYQAFFKSYPKLGGMTGTAETEITEFSNIYELEVAVVPTNRPVSREDSTDVVFRSETGKWNAVRKEISRMHKKGRPVLVGTTSVERSEQIAELLDEDGIPYELLNAKPENVERESEIVAQSGRKRAVTIATNMAGRGTDILLGGNAEFMARLRVRESLMQRIVQPEDGEIAFEKKGNLAKAGANKWAVKDGLYPCELSDATAKMLSDAVNTACSVWGERSLEALEAEERLSFACEKGPSDDEAILALRAVFNAIEVEYKEYTNAEKKEVLELGGLHVIGTERHESRRVDNQLRGRSGRQGDPGSTRYFLSLEDNLFRIFGGDRIQALMSAFRVEDMPIESGMLTNSLDEAQKKVERYFYDIRKQLFDYDQVLNSQREKVYFERRRALTATREDLQEQMLEYAELTIDDIVNANIDASEPATEWPLEGLVGKLRQYCYYFGEIDESDLRPVAEKGGINALRDFLVEKGQDAYNRKCQEVDAVESDLMMEAERFFILSQTDNLWKEHLQAIKFVQQAVGLRGYAQKDPLIEYKLEGFNLYTEMMAQIRRNVIYSVYMFQPQRPEQETELVGAGAEKENSRKK
;
A
#
# COMPACT_ATOMS: atom_id res chain seq x y z
N MET A 1 24.20 -16.78 -32.74
CA MET A 1 25.55 -17.36 -32.78
C MET A 1 26.28 -17.06 -31.48
N THR A 2 26.47 -18.13 -30.73
CA THR A 2 27.56 -18.40 -29.81
C THR A 2 27.97 -17.32 -28.79
N ALA A 3 27.55 -17.52 -27.58
CA ALA A 3 28.37 -17.63 -26.37
C ALA A 3 27.50 -17.54 -25.07
N LEU A 4 27.12 -18.68 -24.54
CA LEU A 4 26.81 -18.86 -23.12
C LEU A 4 26.60 -20.34 -22.82
N ALA A 5 27.72 -21.02 -22.67
CA ALA A 5 27.80 -22.33 -22.03
C ALA A 5 29.03 -22.31 -21.10
N HIS A 6 28.82 -22.89 -19.91
CA HIS A 6 29.77 -23.23 -18.87
C HIS A 6 30.04 -22.24 -17.75
N ALA A 7 29.30 -22.47 -16.68
CA ALA A 7 29.86 -22.46 -15.33
C ALA A 7 29.11 -23.45 -14.45
N SER A 8 29.55 -24.71 -14.52
CA SER A 8 29.18 -25.76 -13.58
C SER A 8 30.13 -25.78 -12.38
N ALA A 9 29.55 -25.83 -11.20
CA ALA A 9 30.00 -26.52 -10.00
C ALA A 9 31.49 -26.45 -9.58
N ARG A 10 31.69 -25.79 -8.42
CA ARG A 10 32.66 -26.28 -7.42
C ARG A 10 32.07 -26.13 -6.02
N CYS A 11 31.56 -27.25 -5.52
CA CYS A 11 31.38 -27.48 -4.07
C CYS A 11 32.74 -27.67 -3.44
N VAL A 12 33.14 -26.80 -2.50
CA VAL A 12 34.24 -27.07 -1.57
C VAL A 12 33.61 -27.35 -0.21
N GLY A 13 33.70 -28.61 0.21
CA GLY A 13 33.29 -29.06 1.53
C GLY A 13 34.27 -28.58 2.60
N PHE A 14 33.72 -27.96 3.65
CA PHE A 14 34.43 -27.80 4.92
C PHE A 14 33.91 -28.82 5.91
N LYS A 15 34.75 -29.80 6.26
CA LYS A 15 34.58 -30.70 7.41
C LYS A 15 35.05 -29.96 8.66
N ALA A 16 34.15 -29.69 9.58
CA ALA A 16 34.50 -29.30 10.94
C ALA A 16 34.52 -30.53 11.81
N THR A 17 35.69 -30.85 12.36
CA THR A 17 35.93 -31.86 13.36
C THR A 17 35.45 -31.36 14.72
N VAL A 18 34.54 -32.12 15.34
CA VAL A 18 34.12 -31.93 16.72
C VAL A 18 35.05 -32.74 17.61
N ALA A 19 35.82 -32.08 18.46
CA ALA A 19 36.55 -32.71 19.56
C ALA A 19 35.72 -32.51 20.84
N GLY A 20 35.34 -33.64 21.46
CA GLY A 20 34.62 -33.69 22.72
C GLY A 20 35.55 -33.45 23.91
N GLY A 21 35.02 -32.77 24.92
CA GLY A 21 35.64 -32.62 26.22
C GLY A 21 34.54 -32.54 27.26
N ALA A 22 34.21 -33.71 27.85
CA ALA A 22 33.36 -33.80 29.02
C ALA A 22 34.18 -33.53 30.27
N SER A 23 33.83 -32.54 31.08
CA SER A 23 34.27 -32.46 32.49
C SER A 23 33.06 -32.40 33.42
N ARG A 24 32.95 -33.43 34.25
CA ARG A 24 32.07 -33.51 35.39
C ARG A 24 32.53 -32.54 36.48
N VAL A 25 31.62 -31.73 37.00
CA VAL A 25 31.82 -31.04 38.29
C VAL A 25 30.74 -31.52 39.25
N THR A 26 31.23 -32.09 40.32
CA THR A 26 30.51 -32.64 41.48
C THR A 26 29.92 -31.57 42.35
N THR A 27 28.69 -31.77 42.78
CA THR A 27 27.99 -30.99 43.79
C THR A 27 28.48 -31.28 45.18
N THR A 28 28.85 -30.29 45.98
CA THR A 28 28.89 -30.35 47.41
C THR A 28 27.90 -29.37 48.05
N ARG A 29 27.01 -29.92 48.88
CA ARG A 29 26.10 -29.20 49.75
C ARG A 29 26.91 -28.57 50.91
N GLY A 30 26.66 -27.27 51.12
CA GLY A 30 27.06 -26.58 52.32
C GLY A 30 25.95 -25.75 52.92
N THR A 31 25.44 -26.15 54.04
CA THR A 31 24.48 -25.43 54.89
C THR A 31 25.18 -24.32 55.65
N GLY A 32 24.63 -23.09 55.63
CA GLY A 32 25.12 -21.99 56.43
C GLY A 32 24.18 -20.79 56.48
N THR A 33 23.39 -20.72 57.53
CA THR A 33 22.58 -19.57 57.94
C THR A 33 23.45 -18.42 58.37
N ARG A 34 23.14 -17.17 57.87
CA ARG A 34 23.19 -15.90 58.62
C ARG A 34 22.75 -14.73 57.80
N GLY A 35 21.98 -13.86 58.42
CA GLY A 35 21.31 -12.69 57.86
C GLY A 35 22.22 -11.62 57.28
N ALA A 36 21.70 -10.93 56.31
CA ALA A 36 22.26 -9.70 55.77
C ALA A 36 21.16 -8.76 55.36
N THR A 37 21.32 -7.58 55.86
CA THR A 37 20.67 -6.31 55.66
C THR A 37 20.30 -6.01 54.16
N ARG A 38 19.06 -5.58 53.94
CA ARG A 38 18.55 -5.03 52.69
C ARG A 38 19.31 -3.74 52.34
N THR A 39 20.16 -3.80 51.33
CA THR A 39 20.59 -2.65 50.56
C THR A 39 19.78 -2.58 49.28
N ARG A 40 19.22 -1.39 48.96
CA ARG A 40 18.46 -1.10 47.76
C ARG A 40 19.30 -1.44 46.52
N GLY A 41 18.90 -2.47 45.78
CA GLY A 41 19.53 -2.85 44.52
C GLY A 41 19.04 -1.91 43.41
N THR A 42 19.91 -1.11 42.86
CA THR A 42 19.81 -0.46 41.56
C THR A 42 19.63 -1.51 40.46
N PRO A 43 18.82 -1.30 39.46
CA PRO A 43 18.47 -2.35 38.48
C PRO A 43 19.67 -2.67 37.57
N ALA A 44 20.29 -3.80 37.83
CA ALA A 44 21.42 -4.34 37.06
C ALA A 44 21.17 -4.42 35.55
N ARG A 45 19.92 -4.45 35.11
CA ARG A 45 19.52 -4.53 33.69
C ARG A 45 19.71 -3.22 32.94
N ALA A 46 19.55 -2.06 33.57
CA ALA A 46 19.87 -0.75 32.97
C ALA A 46 21.38 -0.57 32.78
N MET A 47 22.20 -1.12 33.71
CA MET A 47 23.64 -1.16 33.55
C MET A 47 24.10 -2.08 32.41
N PHE A 48 23.48 -3.26 32.24
CA PHE A 48 23.83 -4.19 31.17
C PHE A 48 23.43 -3.66 29.79
N ALA A 49 22.27 -3.02 29.64
CA ALA A 49 21.86 -2.36 28.37
C ALA A 49 22.76 -1.18 28.01
N GLY A 50 23.20 -0.40 29.03
CA GLY A 50 24.20 0.64 28.85
C GLY A 50 25.60 0.10 28.48
N PHE A 51 25.97 -1.05 29.01
CA PHE A 51 27.24 -1.71 28.69
C PHE A 51 27.26 -2.35 27.30
N GLU A 52 26.12 -2.88 26.82
CA GLU A 52 25.96 -3.41 25.48
C GLU A 52 25.97 -2.30 24.43
N LYS A 53 25.30 -1.17 24.68
CA LYS A 53 25.43 0.06 23.89
C LYS A 53 26.85 0.60 23.84
N MET A 54 27.57 0.55 24.96
CA MET A 54 28.96 1.02 25.05
C MET A 54 29.94 0.13 24.27
N LEU A 55 29.65 -1.17 24.14
CA LEU A 55 30.47 -2.12 23.40
C LEU A 55 30.16 -2.13 21.89
N LYS A 56 28.90 -1.87 21.48
CA LYS A 56 28.49 -1.86 20.06
C LYS A 56 28.59 -0.48 19.40
N GLY A 57 28.76 0.60 20.17
CA GLY A 57 28.69 2.00 19.71
C GLY A 57 27.26 2.42 19.32
N ASP A 58 27.00 3.72 19.30
CA ASP A 58 25.70 4.25 18.87
C ASP A 58 25.53 4.02 17.34
N PRO A 59 24.46 3.35 16.86
CA PRO A 59 24.21 3.19 15.44
C PRO A 59 24.17 4.51 14.68
N ALA A 60 23.59 5.57 15.26
CA ALA A 60 23.50 6.88 14.66
C ALA A 60 24.89 7.54 14.48
N GLU A 61 25.80 7.40 15.46
CA GLU A 61 27.17 7.89 15.33
C GLU A 61 27.95 7.15 14.23
N LYS A 62 27.72 5.85 14.07
CA LYS A 62 28.36 5.07 12.99
C LYS A 62 27.87 5.54 11.63
N THR A 63 26.57 5.74 11.49
CA THR A 63 25.97 6.29 10.27
C THR A 63 26.54 7.66 9.96
N GLN A 64 26.60 8.56 10.93
CA GLN A 64 27.18 9.88 10.75
C GLN A 64 28.65 9.81 10.25
N LYS A 65 29.49 9.00 10.91
CA LYS A 65 30.89 8.83 10.50
C LYS A 65 31.05 8.28 9.09
N ARG A 66 30.15 7.37 8.66
CA ARG A 66 30.15 6.78 7.30
C ARG A 66 29.94 7.85 6.22
N TYR A 67 29.03 8.78 6.43
CA TYR A 67 28.64 9.74 5.42
C TYR A 67 29.29 11.14 5.58
N GLN A 68 29.97 11.42 6.69
CA GLN A 68 30.47 12.77 7.02
C GLN A 68 31.34 13.36 5.92
N ALA A 69 32.22 12.58 5.33
CA ALA A 69 33.12 13.07 4.27
C ALA A 69 32.34 13.58 3.02
N ARG A 70 31.23 12.90 2.67
CA ARG A 70 30.36 13.35 1.57
C ARG A 70 29.57 14.59 1.95
N VAL A 71 29.10 14.68 3.19
CA VAL A 71 28.41 15.88 3.72
C VAL A 71 29.35 17.07 3.68
N ASP A 72 30.60 16.91 4.13
CA ASP A 72 31.61 17.97 4.10
C ASP A 72 31.90 18.44 2.66
N ALA A 73 31.93 17.52 1.69
CA ALA A 73 32.08 17.85 0.27
C ALA A 73 30.88 18.66 -0.26
N VAL A 74 29.63 18.30 0.09
CA VAL A 74 28.43 19.08 -0.25
C VAL A 74 28.50 20.48 0.39
N ASN A 75 28.91 20.57 1.66
CA ASN A 75 29.06 21.85 2.36
C ASN A 75 30.11 22.76 1.71
N ALA A 76 31.21 22.19 1.20
CA ALA A 76 32.25 22.94 0.49
C ALA A 76 31.72 23.62 -0.79
N LEU A 77 30.71 23.06 -1.45
CA LEU A 77 30.07 23.64 -2.64
C LEU A 77 29.01 24.71 -2.32
N ALA A 78 28.65 24.92 -1.05
CA ALA A 78 27.55 25.81 -0.67
C ALA A 78 27.74 27.25 -1.14
N ALA A 79 28.96 27.81 -1.05
CA ALA A 79 29.24 29.17 -1.50
C ALA A 79 29.15 29.29 -3.02
N THR A 80 29.63 28.28 -3.75
CA THR A 80 29.60 28.27 -5.23
C THR A 80 28.18 28.15 -5.75
N THR A 81 27.38 27.25 -5.20
CA THR A 81 25.97 27.07 -5.62
C THR A 81 25.11 28.27 -5.28
N LYS A 82 25.36 28.92 -4.13
CA LYS A 82 24.66 30.16 -3.74
C LYS A 82 24.94 31.34 -4.66
N ALA A 83 26.11 31.38 -5.30
CA ALA A 83 26.50 32.45 -6.22
C ALA A 83 25.85 32.31 -7.61
N LEU A 84 25.30 31.15 -7.96
CA LEU A 84 24.63 30.91 -9.25
C LEU A 84 23.27 31.65 -9.31
N SER A 85 22.92 32.15 -10.50
CA SER A 85 21.57 32.64 -10.79
C SER A 85 20.57 31.48 -10.86
N ASP A 86 19.28 31.77 -10.90
CA ASP A 86 18.24 30.73 -11.01
C ASP A 86 18.32 29.97 -12.35
N GLU A 87 18.67 30.67 -13.43
CA GLU A 87 18.90 30.07 -14.74
C GLU A 87 20.13 29.18 -14.73
N GLU A 88 21.23 29.61 -14.12
CA GLU A 88 22.47 28.83 -14.00
C GLU A 88 22.25 27.61 -13.14
N LEU A 89 21.48 27.72 -12.05
CA LEU A 89 21.11 26.59 -11.18
C LEU A 89 20.27 25.55 -11.93
N ARG A 90 19.30 26.01 -12.74
CA ARG A 90 18.48 25.14 -13.62
C ARG A 90 19.32 24.49 -14.73
N ALA A 91 20.27 25.23 -15.30
CA ALA A 91 21.16 24.70 -16.34
C ALA A 91 22.05 23.55 -15.84
N LYS A 92 22.29 23.43 -14.53
CA LYS A 92 23.01 22.27 -13.95
C LYS A 92 22.29 20.95 -14.23
N THR A 93 20.98 20.91 -14.29
CA THR A 93 20.22 19.70 -14.65
C THR A 93 20.58 19.22 -16.05
N VAL A 94 20.70 20.14 -17.02
CA VAL A 94 21.09 19.80 -18.38
C VAL A 94 22.54 19.30 -18.40
N GLU A 95 23.47 20.01 -17.73
CA GLU A 95 24.87 19.60 -17.61
C GLU A 95 25.00 18.18 -17.03
N PHE A 96 24.28 17.86 -15.96
CA PHE A 96 24.31 16.54 -15.35
C PHE A 96 23.77 15.45 -16.28
N ARG A 97 22.69 15.70 -17.00
CA ARG A 97 22.15 14.75 -18.02
C ARG A 97 23.16 14.52 -19.14
N GLU A 98 23.88 15.55 -19.61
CA GLU A 98 24.92 15.40 -20.60
C GLU A 98 26.12 14.57 -20.06
N ARG A 99 26.51 14.78 -18.80
CA ARG A 99 27.57 13.98 -18.17
C ARG A 99 27.20 12.51 -18.08
N LEU A 100 25.95 12.20 -17.71
CA LEU A 100 25.42 10.83 -17.72
C LEU A 100 25.45 10.21 -19.12
N ALA A 101 25.04 10.97 -20.16
CA ALA A 101 25.08 10.53 -21.54
C ALA A 101 26.50 10.26 -22.03
N ARG A 102 27.53 10.93 -21.47
CA ARG A 102 28.94 10.70 -21.73
C ARG A 102 29.56 9.56 -20.91
N GLY A 103 28.78 8.87 -20.07
CA GLY A 103 29.21 7.69 -19.33
C GLY A 103 29.58 7.91 -17.86
N ALA A 104 29.29 9.09 -17.28
CA ALA A 104 29.33 9.29 -15.81
C ALA A 104 28.26 8.46 -15.14
N THR A 105 28.50 8.05 -13.92
CA THR A 105 27.49 7.35 -13.10
C THR A 105 26.67 8.36 -12.30
N VAL A 106 25.49 7.94 -11.82
CA VAL A 106 24.65 8.75 -10.93
C VAL A 106 25.40 9.07 -9.62
N ASP A 107 26.20 8.13 -9.12
CA ASP A 107 27.01 8.30 -7.91
C ASP A 107 28.09 9.38 -8.06
N ASP A 108 28.68 9.56 -9.25
CA ASP A 108 29.66 10.62 -9.51
C ASP A 108 29.06 12.02 -9.40
N LEU A 109 27.75 12.15 -9.60
CA LEU A 109 27.00 13.41 -9.53
C LEU A 109 26.45 13.73 -8.14
N LEU A 110 26.48 12.78 -7.21
CA LEU A 110 25.77 12.87 -5.93
C LEU A 110 26.08 14.16 -5.16
N VAL A 111 27.35 14.50 -5.02
CA VAL A 111 27.79 15.66 -4.22
C VAL A 111 27.32 16.98 -4.84
N GLU A 112 27.48 17.13 -6.16
CA GLU A 112 27.07 18.33 -6.87
C GLU A 112 25.53 18.45 -6.93
N ALA A 113 24.83 17.36 -7.24
CA ALA A 113 23.38 17.32 -7.30
C ALA A 113 22.73 17.66 -5.95
N PHE A 114 23.26 17.10 -4.85
CA PHE A 114 22.74 17.40 -3.51
C PHE A 114 22.99 18.86 -3.12
N ALA A 115 24.13 19.45 -3.52
CA ALA A 115 24.39 20.87 -3.31
C ALA A 115 23.38 21.76 -4.08
N VAL A 116 23.07 21.40 -5.33
CA VAL A 116 22.10 22.11 -6.18
C VAL A 116 20.69 22.01 -5.58
N VAL A 117 20.22 20.82 -5.21
CA VAL A 117 18.89 20.63 -4.59
C VAL A 117 18.79 21.37 -3.24
N ARG A 118 19.85 21.33 -2.43
CA ARG A 118 19.90 22.05 -1.14
C ARG A 118 19.70 23.55 -1.32
N GLU A 119 20.35 24.16 -2.32
CA GLU A 119 20.22 25.57 -2.62
C GLU A 119 18.84 25.89 -3.22
N ALA A 120 18.34 25.03 -4.13
CA ALA A 120 17.00 25.20 -4.70
C ALA A 120 15.89 25.14 -3.62
N ALA A 121 16.00 24.21 -2.66
CA ALA A 121 15.07 24.12 -1.54
C ALA A 121 15.09 25.37 -0.65
N ASP A 122 16.27 25.94 -0.42
CA ASP A 122 16.43 27.21 0.33
C ASP A 122 15.74 28.38 -0.39
N ARG A 123 15.92 28.49 -1.73
CA ARG A 123 15.31 29.58 -2.53
C ARG A 123 13.79 29.44 -2.67
N VAL A 124 13.32 28.22 -2.97
CA VAL A 124 11.91 27.97 -3.31
C VAL A 124 11.04 27.88 -2.05
N LEU A 125 11.46 27.05 -1.08
CA LEU A 125 10.67 26.78 0.12
C LEU A 125 11.13 27.59 1.35
N GLY A 126 12.31 28.25 1.28
CA GLY A 126 12.93 28.85 2.46
C GLY A 126 13.43 27.83 3.48
N LEU A 127 13.58 26.58 3.06
CA LEU A 127 13.98 25.46 3.89
C LEU A 127 15.31 24.87 3.39
N ARG A 128 16.40 25.20 4.06
CA ARG A 128 17.70 24.63 3.73
C ARG A 128 17.88 23.28 4.42
N PRO A 129 18.02 22.15 3.69
CA PRO A 129 18.25 20.83 4.26
C PRO A 129 19.45 20.82 5.23
N PHE A 130 19.25 20.23 6.41
CA PHE A 130 20.30 20.03 7.42
C PHE A 130 21.29 18.94 7.00
N ASP A 131 22.47 18.91 7.62
CA ASP A 131 23.47 17.88 7.32
C ASP A 131 22.96 16.46 7.59
N VAL A 132 22.16 16.25 8.63
CA VAL A 132 21.51 14.97 8.93
C VAL A 132 20.51 14.57 7.84
N GLN A 133 19.85 15.54 7.21
CA GLN A 133 18.92 15.29 6.09
C GLN A 133 19.68 14.90 4.80
N LEU A 134 20.89 15.47 4.57
CA LEU A 134 21.77 15.00 3.48
C LEU A 134 22.15 13.53 3.69
N ILE A 135 22.46 13.13 4.94
CA ILE A 135 22.75 11.73 5.29
C ILE A 135 21.54 10.85 4.95
N GLY A 136 20.33 11.25 5.37
CA GLY A 136 19.11 10.54 5.04
C GLY A 136 18.91 10.35 3.52
N GLY A 137 19.13 11.41 2.74
CA GLY A 137 19.07 11.37 1.27
C GLY A 137 20.09 10.41 0.65
N MET A 138 21.32 10.34 1.20
CA MET A 138 22.37 9.42 0.73
C MET A 138 22.02 7.96 1.01
N ILE A 139 21.43 7.68 2.19
CA ILE A 139 20.95 6.35 2.56
C ILE A 139 19.85 5.88 1.60
N LEU A 140 18.86 6.75 1.33
CA LEU A 140 17.80 6.46 0.36
C LEU A 140 18.37 6.20 -1.04
N HIS A 141 19.34 7.01 -1.45
CA HIS A 141 20.00 6.82 -2.75
C HIS A 141 20.75 5.48 -2.83
N GLU A 142 21.35 5.00 -1.74
CA GLU A 142 22.00 3.69 -1.67
C GLU A 142 21.00 2.51 -1.64
N GLY A 143 19.68 2.76 -1.70
CA GLY A 143 18.66 1.71 -1.67
C GLY A 143 18.47 1.10 -0.28
N GLN A 144 18.54 1.91 0.76
CA GLN A 144 18.39 1.50 2.15
C GLN A 144 17.22 2.24 2.82
N ILE A 145 16.88 1.83 4.05
CA ILE A 145 15.88 2.52 4.87
C ILE A 145 16.58 3.54 5.77
N ALA A 146 16.20 4.82 5.62
CA ALA A 146 16.62 5.89 6.51
C ALA A 146 15.65 5.99 7.69
N GLU A 147 16.07 5.55 8.88
CA GLU A 147 15.30 5.82 10.08
C GLU A 147 15.61 7.21 10.59
N MET A 148 14.67 8.13 10.35
CA MET A 148 14.73 9.51 10.83
C MET A 148 13.56 9.76 11.76
N ARG A 149 13.84 10.21 12.98
CA ARG A 149 12.77 10.47 13.97
C ARG A 149 11.66 11.35 13.40
N THR A 150 10.45 11.17 13.92
CA THR A 150 9.29 11.98 13.54
C THR A 150 9.59 13.47 13.78
N GLY A 151 9.25 14.32 12.81
CA GLY A 151 9.54 15.76 12.88
C GLY A 151 10.94 16.19 12.40
N GLU A 152 11.78 15.28 11.87
CA GLU A 152 13.09 15.61 11.28
C GLU A 152 13.02 16.01 9.79
N GLY A 153 11.82 16.23 9.24
CA GLY A 153 11.61 16.71 7.88
C GLY A 153 11.90 15.69 6.78
N LYS A 154 11.47 14.42 6.98
CA LYS A 154 11.64 13.32 6.03
C LYS A 154 11.17 13.66 4.61
N THR A 155 10.02 14.34 4.48
CA THR A 155 9.46 14.71 3.17
C THR A 155 10.44 15.56 2.34
N LEU A 156 11.16 16.51 2.97
CA LEU A 156 12.18 17.31 2.29
C LEU A 156 13.38 16.45 1.88
N VAL A 157 13.72 15.42 2.66
CA VAL A 157 14.84 14.52 2.36
C VAL A 157 14.64 13.76 1.06
N SER A 158 13.40 13.36 0.75
CA SER A 158 13.09 12.63 -0.49
C SER A 158 13.43 13.38 -1.75
N ALA A 159 13.41 14.73 -1.72
CA ALA A 159 13.78 15.57 -2.86
C ALA A 159 15.20 15.31 -3.37
N LEU A 160 16.15 15.06 -2.46
CA LEU A 160 17.57 14.86 -2.78
C LEU A 160 17.80 13.63 -3.68
N PRO A 161 17.45 12.41 -3.25
CA PRO A 161 17.64 11.21 -4.08
C PRO A 161 16.66 11.15 -5.25
N ALA A 162 15.44 11.75 -5.14
CA ALA A 162 14.51 11.81 -6.25
C ALA A 162 15.07 12.61 -7.42
N TYR A 163 15.58 13.82 -7.17
CA TYR A 163 16.24 14.63 -8.19
C TYR A 163 17.42 13.88 -8.83
N LEU A 164 18.33 13.37 -8.01
CA LEU A 164 19.56 12.71 -8.50
C LEU A 164 19.24 11.52 -9.42
N ASN A 165 18.29 10.65 -9.04
CA ASN A 165 17.95 9.47 -9.84
C ASN A 165 17.07 9.81 -11.06
N ALA A 166 16.27 10.89 -11.00
CA ALA A 166 15.47 11.37 -12.12
C ALA A 166 16.33 11.92 -13.28
N LEU A 167 17.58 12.32 -13.02
CA LEU A 167 18.50 12.75 -14.06
C LEU A 167 18.75 11.66 -15.12
N SER A 168 18.57 10.37 -14.76
CA SER A 168 18.68 9.26 -15.70
C SER A 168 17.60 9.24 -16.79
N GLY A 169 16.50 9.99 -16.63
CA GLY A 169 15.35 10.00 -17.53
C GLY A 169 14.45 8.77 -17.41
N LYS A 170 14.79 7.81 -16.54
CA LYS A 170 14.03 6.57 -16.37
C LYS A 170 12.81 6.68 -15.41
N GLY A 171 12.67 7.81 -14.74
CA GLY A 171 11.59 8.07 -13.78
C GLY A 171 11.89 7.61 -12.36
N VAL A 172 11.29 8.30 -11.41
CA VAL A 172 11.35 8.00 -9.97
C VAL A 172 9.94 8.04 -9.41
N HIS A 173 9.54 7.02 -8.67
CA HIS A 173 8.28 6.99 -7.94
C HIS A 173 8.51 7.33 -6.47
N VAL A 174 7.77 8.33 -5.95
CA VAL A 174 7.71 8.65 -4.53
C VAL A 174 6.35 8.19 -4.01
N VAL A 175 6.37 7.16 -3.18
CA VAL A 175 5.18 6.44 -2.74
C VAL A 175 4.79 6.86 -1.33
N THR A 176 3.52 7.17 -1.14
CA THR A 176 2.92 7.55 0.15
C THR A 176 1.73 6.66 0.50
N VAL A 177 1.20 6.80 1.72
CA VAL A 177 0.10 5.95 2.22
C VAL A 177 -1.30 6.41 1.82
N ASN A 178 -1.49 7.62 1.29
CA ASN A 178 -2.80 8.12 0.89
C ASN A 178 -2.71 9.29 -0.09
N ASP A 179 -3.84 9.56 -0.78
CA ASP A 179 -3.95 10.60 -1.82
C ASP A 179 -3.68 12.02 -1.30
N TYR A 180 -4.05 12.30 -0.05
CA TYR A 180 -3.78 13.61 0.57
C TYR A 180 -2.27 13.88 0.67
N LEU A 181 -1.50 12.90 1.15
CA LEU A 181 -0.05 13.05 1.26
C LEU A 181 0.61 13.09 -0.11
N ALA A 182 0.17 12.27 -1.06
CA ALA A 182 0.69 12.27 -2.42
C ALA A 182 0.51 13.65 -3.08
N ARG A 183 -0.69 14.25 -2.95
CA ARG A 183 -0.98 15.59 -3.46
C ARG A 183 -0.16 16.66 -2.74
N ARG A 184 -0.17 16.67 -1.41
CA ARG A 184 0.59 17.64 -0.61
C ARG A 184 2.07 17.64 -0.99
N ASP A 185 2.66 16.46 -1.10
CA ASP A 185 4.09 16.32 -1.36
C ASP A 185 4.43 16.66 -2.82
N ALA A 186 3.57 16.33 -3.78
CA ALA A 186 3.69 16.76 -5.16
C ALA A 186 3.60 18.28 -5.31
N GLU A 187 2.66 18.94 -4.60
CA GLU A 187 2.50 20.39 -4.60
C GLU A 187 3.67 21.09 -3.88
N TRP A 188 4.10 20.57 -2.75
CA TRP A 188 5.09 21.22 -1.91
C TRP A 188 6.54 20.93 -2.37
N ILE A 189 6.94 19.67 -2.42
CA ILE A 189 8.29 19.26 -2.82
C ILE A 189 8.48 19.34 -4.34
N GLY A 190 7.42 19.10 -5.10
CA GLY A 190 7.43 19.24 -6.56
C GLY A 190 7.86 20.60 -7.06
N GLN A 191 7.69 21.69 -6.27
CA GLN A 191 8.20 23.01 -6.60
C GLN A 191 9.73 23.01 -6.78
N ILE A 192 10.48 22.25 -5.97
CA ILE A 192 11.95 22.12 -6.09
C ILE A 192 12.30 21.47 -7.44
N HIS A 193 11.61 20.39 -7.79
CA HIS A 193 11.82 19.64 -9.02
C HIS A 193 11.52 20.51 -10.26
N LYS A 194 10.36 21.18 -10.26
CA LYS A 194 9.93 22.11 -11.33
C LYS A 194 10.90 23.27 -11.47
N PHE A 195 11.37 23.83 -10.35
CA PHE A 195 12.36 24.93 -10.36
C PHE A 195 13.69 24.51 -11.02
N LEU A 196 14.13 23.28 -10.78
CA LEU A 196 15.33 22.70 -11.37
C LEU A 196 15.12 22.14 -12.81
N GLY A 197 13.90 22.26 -13.37
CA GLY A 197 13.58 21.89 -14.75
C GLY A 197 13.23 20.40 -14.92
N LEU A 198 12.81 19.70 -13.86
CA LEU A 198 12.24 18.37 -13.93
C LEU A 198 10.71 18.45 -13.98
N SER A 199 10.09 17.50 -14.68
CA SER A 199 8.64 17.29 -14.63
C SER A 199 8.23 16.55 -13.37
N CYS A 200 7.06 16.91 -12.82
CA CYS A 200 6.50 16.31 -11.62
C CYS A 200 5.07 15.89 -11.88
N GLY A 201 4.77 14.60 -11.73
CA GLY A 201 3.46 13.99 -11.89
C GLY A 201 2.83 13.62 -10.54
N LEU A 202 1.51 13.55 -10.52
CA LEU A 202 0.69 13.09 -9.41
C LEU A 202 -0.30 12.07 -9.93
N ILE A 203 -0.43 10.93 -9.23
CA ILE A 203 -1.44 9.91 -9.52
C ILE A 203 -2.38 9.79 -8.32
N GLN A 204 -3.67 9.85 -8.58
CA GLN A 204 -4.73 9.74 -7.58
C GLN A 204 -5.86 8.81 -8.05
N ALA A 205 -6.71 8.41 -7.12
CA ALA A 205 -7.91 7.66 -7.42
C ALA A 205 -8.84 8.46 -8.38
N GLY A 206 -9.49 7.78 -9.31
CA GLY A 206 -10.45 8.38 -10.23
C GLY A 206 -9.87 9.03 -11.49
N MET A 207 -8.53 9.13 -11.62
CA MET A 207 -7.87 9.63 -12.83
C MET A 207 -8.07 8.67 -14.02
N THR A 208 -8.21 9.25 -15.22
CA THR A 208 -8.28 8.51 -16.48
C THR A 208 -6.94 7.91 -16.88
N GLU A 209 -6.93 6.95 -17.81
CA GLU A 209 -5.69 6.32 -18.29
C GLU A 209 -4.73 7.34 -18.95
N GLU A 210 -5.28 8.30 -19.68
CA GLU A 210 -4.50 9.38 -20.31
C GLU A 210 -3.77 10.24 -19.27
N GLU A 211 -4.49 10.69 -18.24
CA GLU A 211 -3.91 11.46 -17.14
C GLU A 211 -2.86 10.67 -16.37
N ARG A 212 -3.10 9.38 -16.13
CA ARG A 212 -2.13 8.48 -15.49
C ARG A 212 -0.88 8.34 -16.36
N ARG A 213 -1.01 8.16 -17.67
CA ARG A 213 0.12 8.04 -18.61
C ARG A 213 0.99 9.30 -18.59
N VAL A 214 0.38 10.47 -18.59
CA VAL A 214 1.09 11.76 -18.45
C VAL A 214 1.80 11.83 -17.09
N GLY A 215 1.11 11.46 -16.01
CA GLY A 215 1.66 11.46 -14.66
C GLY A 215 2.87 10.53 -14.52
N TYR A 216 2.76 9.27 -14.95
CA TYR A 216 3.87 8.31 -14.94
C TYR A 216 4.98 8.67 -15.95
N GLY A 217 4.67 9.42 -17.01
CA GLY A 217 5.64 9.95 -17.96
C GLY A 217 6.58 11.00 -17.37
N SER A 218 6.27 11.57 -16.22
CA SER A 218 7.06 12.62 -15.56
C SER A 218 8.39 12.10 -15.01
N ASP A 219 9.36 12.98 -14.78
CA ASP A 219 10.67 12.64 -14.19
C ASP A 219 10.53 12.12 -12.74
N VAL A 220 9.63 12.72 -11.95
CA VAL A 220 9.28 12.32 -10.59
C VAL A 220 7.77 12.20 -10.49
N THR A 221 7.26 11.05 -10.03
CA THR A 221 5.82 10.81 -9.87
C THR A 221 5.50 10.51 -8.43
N TYR A 222 4.57 11.29 -7.86
CA TYR A 222 3.99 11.04 -6.54
C TYR A 222 2.73 10.21 -6.67
N VAL A 223 2.61 9.14 -5.87
CA VAL A 223 1.52 8.16 -6.00
C VAL A 223 1.30 7.45 -4.68
N THR A 224 0.11 6.91 -4.45
CA THR A 224 -0.14 6.01 -3.31
C THR A 224 0.32 4.58 -3.62
N ASN A 225 0.67 3.83 -2.58
CA ASN A 225 1.05 2.43 -2.69
C ASN A 225 -0.03 1.57 -3.36
N SER A 226 -1.31 1.84 -3.06
CA SER A 226 -2.43 1.11 -3.63
C SER A 226 -2.65 1.42 -5.12
N GLU A 227 -2.72 2.71 -5.50
CA GLU A 227 -2.90 3.09 -6.91
C GLU A 227 -1.76 2.57 -7.79
N LEU A 228 -0.52 2.71 -7.31
CA LEU A 228 0.66 2.23 -8.02
C LEU A 228 0.62 0.72 -8.27
N GLY A 229 0.21 -0.06 -7.26
CA GLY A 229 0.07 -1.51 -7.39
C GLY A 229 -1.14 -1.93 -8.21
N PHE A 230 -2.26 -1.20 -8.14
CA PHE A 230 -3.41 -1.45 -9.01
C PHE A 230 -3.12 -1.10 -10.46
N ASP A 231 -2.39 -0.03 -10.74
CA ASP A 231 -1.96 0.31 -12.10
C ASP A 231 -1.02 -0.77 -12.67
N TYR A 232 -0.11 -1.31 -11.85
CA TYR A 232 0.71 -2.46 -12.25
C TYR A 232 -0.16 -3.67 -12.63
N LEU A 233 -1.19 -3.98 -11.85
CA LEU A 233 -2.09 -5.08 -12.20
C LEU A 233 -2.92 -4.78 -13.45
N ARG A 234 -3.41 -3.53 -13.63
CA ARG A 234 -4.15 -3.12 -14.84
C ARG A 234 -3.28 -3.21 -16.09
N ASP A 235 -2.06 -2.74 -16.04
CA ASP A 235 -1.11 -2.83 -17.17
C ASP A 235 -0.84 -4.27 -17.58
N ASN A 236 -0.82 -5.20 -16.62
CA ASN A 236 -0.66 -6.63 -16.90
C ASN A 236 -1.96 -7.33 -17.33
N LEU A 237 -3.09 -6.62 -17.38
CA LEU A 237 -4.35 -7.07 -17.95
C LEU A 237 -4.71 -6.35 -19.26
N ALA A 238 -3.93 -5.33 -19.67
CA ALA A 238 -4.16 -4.52 -20.85
C ALA A 238 -4.25 -5.35 -22.12
N GLN A 239 -5.20 -5.03 -23.00
CA GLN A 239 -5.42 -5.73 -24.28
C GLN A 239 -4.74 -5.02 -25.44
N SER A 240 -4.38 -3.75 -25.26
CA SER A 240 -3.67 -2.94 -26.25
C SER A 240 -2.53 -2.15 -25.60
N THR A 241 -1.52 -1.81 -26.39
CA THR A 241 -0.39 -0.96 -25.92
C THR A 241 -0.85 0.43 -25.51
N GLY A 242 -1.98 0.89 -26.04
CA GLY A 242 -2.60 2.16 -25.70
C GLY A 242 -3.14 2.24 -24.26
N GLU A 243 -3.43 1.12 -23.64
CA GLU A 243 -3.93 1.04 -22.26
C GLU A 243 -2.80 1.07 -21.23
N LEU A 244 -1.54 0.83 -21.64
CA LEU A 244 -0.41 0.85 -20.74
C LEU A 244 -0.15 2.26 -20.20
N VAL A 245 -0.07 2.41 -18.89
CA VAL A 245 0.13 3.69 -18.22
C VAL A 245 1.52 3.81 -17.56
N GLN A 246 2.10 2.70 -17.08
CA GLN A 246 3.38 2.70 -16.39
C GLN A 246 4.55 2.45 -17.35
N ARG A 247 5.68 3.08 -17.04
CA ARG A 247 7.00 2.78 -17.63
C ARG A 247 7.68 1.64 -16.88
N ASP A 248 8.79 1.15 -17.41
CA ASP A 248 9.65 0.21 -16.68
C ASP A 248 10.12 0.82 -15.36
N PHE A 249 10.11 0.01 -14.30
CA PHE A 249 10.50 0.44 -12.96
C PHE A 249 12.01 0.74 -12.90
N ASN A 250 12.35 1.84 -12.20
CA ASN A 250 13.73 2.26 -12.01
C ASN A 250 14.06 2.46 -10.53
N PHE A 251 13.52 3.48 -9.89
CA PHE A 251 13.76 3.77 -8.49
C PHE A 251 12.46 4.13 -7.78
N CYS A 252 12.24 3.53 -6.62
CA CYS A 252 11.12 3.83 -5.74
C CYS A 252 11.62 4.32 -4.38
N ILE A 253 11.04 5.42 -3.90
CA ILE A 253 11.22 5.96 -2.55
C ILE A 253 9.90 5.80 -1.82
N ILE A 254 9.88 5.06 -0.72
CA ILE A 254 8.68 4.85 0.08
C ILE A 254 8.74 5.75 1.31
N ASP A 255 7.80 6.72 1.40
CA ASP A 255 7.58 7.47 2.63
C ASP A 255 6.70 6.68 3.59
N GLU A 256 7.02 6.72 4.88
CA GLU A 256 6.41 5.89 5.91
C GLU A 256 6.48 4.39 5.54
N VAL A 257 7.69 3.93 5.21
CA VAL A 257 7.96 2.57 4.71
C VAL A 257 7.46 1.46 5.63
N ASP A 258 7.41 1.69 6.92
CA ASP A 258 6.88 0.76 7.92
C ASP A 258 5.35 0.60 7.84
N SER A 259 4.60 1.63 7.44
CA SER A 259 3.16 1.46 7.15
C SER A 259 2.94 0.60 5.93
N ILE A 260 3.64 0.89 4.85
CA ILE A 260 3.38 0.27 3.57
C ILE A 260 3.89 -1.17 3.57
N LEU A 261 5.14 -1.40 3.98
CA LEU A 261 5.77 -2.72 3.90
C LEU A 261 5.48 -3.64 5.09
N ILE A 262 4.96 -3.12 6.20
CA ILE A 262 4.62 -3.92 7.38
C ILE A 262 3.12 -3.95 7.65
N ASP A 263 2.48 -2.78 7.84
CA ASP A 263 1.07 -2.73 8.24
C ASP A 263 0.13 -3.14 7.11
N GLU A 264 0.26 -2.54 5.93
CA GLU A 264 -0.59 -2.83 4.78
C GLU A 264 -0.20 -4.13 4.05
N ALA A 265 1.03 -4.61 4.25
CA ALA A 265 1.54 -5.82 3.61
C ALA A 265 0.97 -7.14 4.18
N ARG A 266 -0.07 -7.07 5.00
CA ARG A 266 -0.81 -8.24 5.50
C ARG A 266 -1.81 -8.79 4.50
N THR A 267 -2.25 -7.97 3.54
CA THR A 267 -3.21 -8.35 2.51
C THR A 267 -2.66 -8.02 1.13
N PRO A 268 -2.83 -8.89 0.13
CA PRO A 268 -2.43 -8.60 -1.23
C PRO A 268 -3.36 -7.56 -1.88
N LEU A 269 -2.89 -6.93 -2.94
CA LEU A 269 -3.72 -6.17 -3.87
C LEU A 269 -4.43 -7.17 -4.80
N ILE A 270 -5.75 -7.02 -4.97
CA ILE A 270 -6.58 -7.95 -5.73
C ILE A 270 -7.49 -7.16 -6.67
N ILE A 271 -7.45 -7.48 -7.95
CA ILE A 271 -8.49 -7.10 -8.91
C ILE A 271 -9.47 -8.25 -9.03
N SER A 272 -10.74 -7.96 -8.75
CA SER A 272 -11.81 -8.95 -8.77
C SER A 272 -12.78 -8.65 -9.91
N GLY A 273 -13.22 -9.69 -10.60
CA GLY A 273 -14.32 -9.65 -11.56
C GLY A 273 -15.61 -10.15 -10.94
N MET A 274 -16.73 -9.85 -11.59
CA MET A 274 -18.02 -10.39 -11.17
C MET A 274 -18.09 -11.88 -11.51
N ALA A 275 -18.46 -12.68 -10.51
CA ALA A 275 -18.89 -14.06 -10.68
C ALA A 275 -20.43 -14.12 -10.77
N ASP A 276 -20.98 -15.33 -10.84
CA ASP A 276 -22.41 -15.58 -10.93
C ASP A 276 -23.22 -14.93 -9.81
N LYS A 277 -24.55 -14.91 -9.96
CA LYS A 277 -25.51 -14.23 -9.08
C LYS A 277 -25.28 -14.52 -7.59
N PRO A 278 -25.59 -13.56 -6.69
CA PRO A 278 -25.45 -13.77 -5.25
C PRO A 278 -26.26 -14.98 -4.82
N SER A 279 -25.63 -15.89 -4.07
CA SER A 279 -26.29 -17.09 -3.60
C SER A 279 -27.25 -16.77 -2.46
N GLU A 280 -28.52 -17.19 -2.55
CA GLU A 280 -29.48 -17.17 -1.45
C GLU A 280 -28.97 -17.91 -0.21
N ARG A 281 -27.93 -18.72 -0.37
CA ARG A 281 -27.29 -19.48 0.69
C ARG A 281 -26.70 -18.60 1.79
N TYR A 282 -26.22 -17.38 1.46
CA TYR A 282 -25.72 -16.43 2.47
C TYR A 282 -26.83 -16.02 3.45
N ILE A 283 -28.03 -15.78 2.96
CA ILE A 283 -29.19 -15.41 3.79
C ILE A 283 -29.59 -16.59 4.69
N GLN A 284 -29.58 -17.81 4.16
CA GLN A 284 -29.89 -19.02 4.93
C GLN A 284 -28.82 -19.27 6.00
N ALA A 285 -27.54 -19.18 5.62
CA ALA A 285 -26.41 -19.34 6.56
C ALA A 285 -26.42 -18.28 7.68
N ALA A 286 -26.75 -17.03 7.35
CA ALA A 286 -26.87 -15.96 8.37
C ALA A 286 -27.97 -16.27 9.39
N LYS A 287 -29.15 -16.76 8.93
CA LYS A 287 -30.26 -17.16 9.83
C LYS A 287 -29.88 -18.35 10.73
N ILE A 288 -29.13 -19.33 10.21
CA ILE A 288 -28.64 -20.46 11.01
C ILE A 288 -27.60 -19.98 12.01
N ALA A 289 -26.66 -19.14 11.58
CA ALA A 289 -25.66 -18.57 12.47
C ALA A 289 -26.28 -17.76 13.61
N ASP A 290 -27.36 -17.02 13.35
CA ASP A 290 -28.11 -16.29 14.40
C ASP A 290 -28.75 -17.21 15.42
N ALA A 291 -29.24 -18.38 15.00
CA ALA A 291 -29.84 -19.39 15.86
C ALA A 291 -28.81 -20.17 16.68
N PHE A 292 -27.55 -20.19 16.26
CA PHE A 292 -26.49 -20.95 16.91
C PHE A 292 -25.93 -20.22 18.13
N GLU A 293 -25.68 -21.02 19.20
CA GLU A 293 -25.12 -20.51 20.47
C GLU A 293 -23.62 -20.79 20.56
N LYS A 294 -22.87 -19.75 20.98
CA LYS A 294 -21.42 -19.85 21.24
C LYS A 294 -21.13 -20.85 22.36
N ASP A 295 -20.04 -21.56 22.25
CA ASP A 295 -19.53 -22.61 23.17
C ASP A 295 -20.38 -23.90 23.22
N TYR A 296 -21.55 -23.92 22.58
CA TYR A 296 -22.37 -25.11 22.38
C TYR A 296 -22.30 -25.63 20.93
N HIS A 297 -22.69 -24.78 19.94
CA HIS A 297 -22.67 -25.15 18.53
C HIS A 297 -21.35 -24.83 17.84
N TYR A 298 -20.59 -23.83 18.34
CA TYR A 298 -19.29 -23.44 17.79
C TYR A 298 -18.38 -22.81 18.84
N LYS A 299 -17.07 -22.89 18.57
CA LYS A 299 -16.04 -22.19 19.36
C LYS A 299 -15.37 -21.11 18.52
N VAL A 300 -15.09 -19.96 19.14
CA VAL A 300 -14.43 -18.83 18.50
C VAL A 300 -13.04 -18.66 19.09
N ASP A 301 -12.02 -18.69 18.23
CA ASP A 301 -10.66 -18.28 18.59
C ASP A 301 -10.43 -16.84 18.10
N GLU A 302 -10.61 -15.88 19.00
CA GLU A 302 -10.41 -14.45 18.68
C GLU A 302 -8.96 -14.14 18.29
N LYS A 303 -8.00 -14.93 18.78
CA LYS A 303 -6.57 -14.74 18.48
C LYS A 303 -6.23 -15.17 17.05
N GLN A 304 -6.77 -16.30 16.61
CA GLN A 304 -6.58 -16.82 15.26
C GLN A 304 -7.63 -16.31 14.27
N LYS A 305 -8.58 -15.49 14.73
CA LYS A 305 -9.74 -15.04 13.96
C LYS A 305 -10.44 -16.21 13.24
N SER A 306 -10.56 -17.35 13.93
CA SER A 306 -11.12 -18.59 13.39
C SER A 306 -12.35 -19.06 14.19
N VAL A 307 -13.20 -19.81 13.51
CA VAL A 307 -14.41 -20.42 14.06
C VAL A 307 -14.35 -21.91 13.77
N LEU A 308 -14.63 -22.72 14.79
CA LEU A 308 -14.71 -24.18 14.69
C LEU A 308 -16.11 -24.62 15.15
N LEU A 309 -16.81 -25.39 14.32
CA LEU A 309 -18.07 -26.03 14.71
C LEU A 309 -17.80 -27.15 15.70
N SER A 310 -18.69 -27.36 16.66
CA SER A 310 -18.73 -28.55 17.52
C SER A 310 -19.45 -29.71 16.83
N GLU A 311 -19.43 -30.88 17.42
CA GLU A 311 -20.21 -32.04 16.91
C GLU A 311 -21.72 -31.69 16.89
N GLU A 312 -22.24 -31.09 17.95
CA GLU A 312 -23.63 -30.63 18.05
C GLU A 312 -23.95 -29.55 17.00
N GLY A 313 -22.98 -28.70 16.68
CA GLY A 313 -23.12 -27.67 15.63
C GLY A 313 -23.18 -28.29 14.23
N TYR A 314 -22.43 -29.36 14.00
CA TYR A 314 -22.49 -30.11 12.74
C TYR A 314 -23.85 -30.76 12.54
N GLU A 315 -24.28 -31.57 13.50
CA GLU A 315 -25.56 -32.31 13.42
C GLU A 315 -26.72 -31.31 13.25
N ALA A 316 -26.75 -30.25 14.01
CA ALA A 316 -27.79 -29.22 13.89
C ALA A 316 -27.76 -28.50 12.52
N ALA A 317 -26.58 -28.26 11.93
CA ALA A 317 -26.47 -27.64 10.62
C ALA A 317 -26.95 -28.57 9.49
N GLU A 318 -26.57 -29.87 9.54
CA GLU A 318 -27.01 -30.90 8.58
C GLU A 318 -28.49 -31.10 8.60
N ASP A 319 -29.09 -31.15 9.80
CA ASP A 319 -30.55 -31.27 9.99
C ASP A 319 -31.30 -30.05 9.46
N LEU A 320 -30.83 -28.82 9.75
CA LEU A 320 -31.48 -27.58 9.30
C LEU A 320 -31.36 -27.38 7.77
N LEU A 321 -30.25 -27.80 7.18
CA LEU A 321 -29.99 -27.66 5.74
C LEU A 321 -30.49 -28.88 4.95
N GLN A 322 -30.86 -29.96 5.60
CA GLN A 322 -31.27 -31.23 5.00
C GLN A 322 -30.19 -31.80 4.06
N VAL A 323 -28.93 -31.72 4.48
CA VAL A 323 -27.78 -32.27 3.78
C VAL A 323 -27.19 -33.42 4.56
N THR A 324 -26.58 -34.37 3.86
CA THR A 324 -25.95 -35.56 4.48
C THR A 324 -24.49 -35.34 4.86
N ASP A 325 -23.86 -34.34 4.29
CA ASP A 325 -22.47 -33.94 4.57
C ASP A 325 -22.33 -32.43 4.35
N LEU A 326 -22.07 -31.73 5.44
CA LEU A 326 -21.87 -30.28 5.41
C LEU A 326 -20.63 -29.86 4.58
N TYR A 327 -19.61 -30.75 4.51
CA TYR A 327 -18.36 -30.53 3.79
C TYR A 327 -18.37 -31.05 2.34
N ASP A 328 -19.51 -31.50 1.78
CA ASP A 328 -19.57 -31.88 0.37
C ASP A 328 -19.07 -30.69 -0.51
N PRO A 329 -17.97 -30.88 -1.29
CA PRO A 329 -17.39 -29.83 -2.14
C PRO A 329 -18.38 -29.26 -3.17
N ARG A 330 -19.44 -30.03 -3.55
CA ARG A 330 -20.46 -29.61 -4.52
C ARG A 330 -21.43 -28.62 -3.93
N THR A 331 -21.70 -28.70 -2.64
CA THR A 331 -22.67 -27.82 -1.95
C THR A 331 -22.00 -26.66 -1.25
N GLN A 332 -20.77 -26.82 -0.76
CA GLN A 332 -19.95 -25.83 -0.05
C GLN A 332 -20.60 -25.19 1.19
N TRP A 333 -21.62 -25.83 1.79
CA TRP A 333 -22.37 -25.26 2.91
C TRP A 333 -21.51 -24.90 4.12
N ALA A 334 -20.46 -25.70 4.39
CA ALA A 334 -19.53 -25.41 5.48
C ALA A 334 -18.90 -24.01 5.36
N LEU A 335 -18.53 -23.58 4.14
CA LEU A 335 -17.93 -22.27 3.88
C LEU A 335 -18.92 -21.15 4.20
N TYR A 336 -20.16 -21.25 3.71
CA TYR A 336 -21.19 -20.24 3.96
C TYR A 336 -21.51 -20.11 5.45
N LEU A 337 -21.64 -21.21 6.17
CA LEU A 337 -21.98 -21.22 7.59
C LEU A 337 -20.83 -20.69 8.45
N ILE A 338 -19.60 -21.13 8.19
CA ILE A 338 -18.42 -20.64 8.93
C ILE A 338 -18.24 -19.13 8.71
N ASN A 339 -18.43 -18.64 7.48
CA ASN A 339 -18.34 -17.21 7.20
C ASN A 339 -19.49 -16.43 7.85
N ALA A 340 -20.69 -16.96 7.93
CA ALA A 340 -21.80 -16.33 8.62
C ALA A 340 -21.50 -16.19 10.13
N ILE A 341 -20.95 -17.24 10.76
CA ILE A 341 -20.57 -17.20 12.18
C ILE A 341 -19.37 -16.25 12.38
N LYS A 342 -18.39 -16.21 11.48
CA LYS A 342 -17.29 -15.23 11.51
C LYS A 342 -17.83 -13.81 11.41
N ALA A 343 -18.77 -13.56 10.51
CA ALA A 343 -19.43 -12.26 10.36
C ALA A 343 -20.17 -11.86 11.63
N LYS A 344 -20.86 -12.81 12.31
CA LYS A 344 -21.55 -12.59 13.57
C LYS A 344 -20.60 -12.22 14.72
N GLU A 345 -19.56 -13.01 14.94
CA GLU A 345 -18.72 -12.97 16.14
C GLU A 345 -17.49 -12.07 16.01
N LEU A 346 -16.83 -12.10 14.86
CA LEU A 346 -15.52 -11.48 14.65
C LEU A 346 -15.59 -10.13 13.92
N GLN A 347 -16.65 -9.89 13.12
CA GLN A 347 -16.81 -8.63 12.41
C GLN A 347 -17.82 -7.75 13.13
N LYS A 348 -17.36 -6.67 13.74
CA LYS A 348 -18.19 -5.74 14.52
C LYS A 348 -18.43 -4.46 13.72
N ARG A 349 -19.71 -4.04 13.68
CA ARG A 349 -20.10 -2.75 13.10
C ARG A 349 -19.44 -1.61 13.84
N ASP A 350 -19.08 -0.55 13.12
CA ASP A 350 -18.40 0.66 13.59
C ASP A 350 -16.98 0.42 14.18
N VAL A 351 -16.48 -0.83 14.09
CA VAL A 351 -15.10 -1.22 14.44
C VAL A 351 -14.38 -1.75 13.21
N ASN A 352 -14.90 -2.80 12.57
CA ASN A 352 -14.29 -3.43 11.41
C ASN A 352 -14.91 -2.96 10.09
N TYR A 353 -16.13 -2.42 10.12
CA TYR A 353 -16.84 -1.87 8.97
C TYR A 353 -17.90 -0.85 9.39
N ILE A 354 -18.28 -0.01 8.44
CA ILE A 354 -19.42 0.90 8.55
C ILE A 354 -20.46 0.56 7.48
N VAL A 355 -21.71 0.87 7.75
CA VAL A 355 -22.81 0.71 6.79
C VAL A 355 -23.18 2.09 6.24
N ARG A 356 -23.01 2.29 4.92
CA ARG A 356 -23.36 3.54 4.24
C ARG A 356 -24.39 3.24 3.15
N GLY A 357 -25.64 3.61 3.39
CA GLY A 357 -26.76 3.28 2.49
C GLY A 357 -26.98 1.78 2.39
N GLN A 358 -26.71 1.18 1.25
CA GLN A 358 -26.80 -0.26 0.97
C GLN A 358 -25.44 -0.93 0.81
N GLU A 359 -24.36 -0.28 1.25
CA GLU A 359 -22.99 -0.79 1.13
C GLU A 359 -22.31 -0.98 2.47
N ILE A 360 -21.49 -2.02 2.55
CA ILE A 360 -20.56 -2.27 3.65
C ILE A 360 -19.21 -1.70 3.23
N ILE A 361 -18.68 -0.78 4.03
CA ILE A 361 -17.34 -0.20 3.81
C ILE A 361 -16.43 -0.67 4.92
N ILE A 362 -15.33 -1.30 4.55
CA ILE A 362 -14.34 -1.82 5.50
C ILE A 362 -13.63 -0.65 6.18
N VAL A 363 -13.41 -0.77 7.48
CA VAL A 363 -12.53 0.10 8.26
C VAL A 363 -11.23 -0.65 8.51
N ASP A 364 -10.12 -0.07 8.11
CA ASP A 364 -8.81 -0.66 8.35
C ASP A 364 -8.49 -0.66 9.85
N GLU A 365 -8.20 -1.83 10.38
CA GLU A 365 -7.93 -2.02 11.84
C GLU A 365 -6.70 -1.21 12.31
N PHE A 366 -5.78 -0.85 11.40
CA PHE A 366 -4.52 -0.17 11.74
C PHE A 366 -4.61 1.34 11.57
N SER A 367 -5.11 1.79 10.41
CA SER A 367 -5.24 3.21 10.12
C SER A 367 -6.53 3.81 10.67
N GLY A 368 -7.53 2.97 10.96
CA GLY A 368 -8.88 3.40 11.32
C GLY A 368 -9.59 4.14 10.19
N ARG A 369 -9.06 4.06 8.95
CA ARG A 369 -9.63 4.71 7.77
C ARG A 369 -10.59 3.79 7.04
N THR A 370 -11.60 4.39 6.41
CA THR A 370 -12.50 3.65 5.52
C THR A 370 -11.81 3.32 4.22
N MET A 371 -11.92 2.06 3.80
CA MET A 371 -11.34 1.54 2.57
C MET A 371 -12.43 1.38 1.52
N GLN A 372 -12.71 2.45 0.76
CA GLN A 372 -13.70 2.39 -0.32
C GLN A 372 -13.24 1.44 -1.43
N GLY A 373 -14.17 0.65 -1.96
CA GLY A 373 -13.90 -0.31 -3.04
C GLY A 373 -13.17 -1.60 -2.61
N ARG A 374 -12.66 -1.69 -1.37
CA ARG A 374 -12.11 -2.95 -0.84
C ARG A 374 -13.19 -3.85 -0.27
N ARG A 375 -13.03 -5.16 -0.46
CA ARG A 375 -13.96 -6.19 0.03
C ARG A 375 -13.18 -7.32 0.67
N TRP A 376 -13.77 -7.95 1.69
CA TRP A 376 -13.24 -9.20 2.22
C TRP A 376 -13.41 -10.32 1.19
N SER A 377 -12.41 -11.18 1.08
CA SER A 377 -12.40 -12.33 0.18
C SER A 377 -13.26 -13.50 0.70
N ASP A 378 -13.40 -14.51 -0.14
CA ASP A 378 -13.92 -15.84 0.21
C ASP A 378 -15.35 -15.86 0.76
N GLY A 379 -16.18 -14.91 0.33
CA GLY A 379 -17.58 -14.84 0.74
C GLY A 379 -17.83 -14.19 2.11
N LEU A 380 -16.77 -13.76 2.83
CA LEU A 380 -16.94 -13.10 4.13
C LEU A 380 -17.68 -11.75 3.99
N HIS A 381 -17.42 -11.01 2.91
CA HIS A 381 -18.08 -9.73 2.68
C HIS A 381 -19.58 -9.91 2.48
N GLN A 382 -19.97 -10.89 1.66
CA GLN A 382 -21.36 -11.28 1.44
C GLN A 382 -22.04 -11.79 2.73
N ALA A 383 -21.30 -12.49 3.57
CA ALA A 383 -21.81 -12.93 4.87
C ALA A 383 -22.08 -11.73 5.81
N VAL A 384 -21.25 -10.67 5.76
CA VAL A 384 -21.50 -9.42 6.51
C VAL A 384 -22.67 -8.63 5.90
N GLU A 385 -22.77 -8.58 4.56
CA GLU A 385 -23.92 -7.99 3.87
C GLU A 385 -25.23 -8.69 4.28
N ALA A 386 -25.22 -10.04 4.34
CA ALA A 386 -26.37 -10.83 4.79
C ALA A 386 -26.71 -10.57 6.26
N LYS A 387 -25.70 -10.44 7.14
CA LYS A 387 -25.86 -10.11 8.56
C LYS A 387 -26.53 -8.75 8.76
N GLU A 388 -26.11 -7.73 7.99
CA GLU A 388 -26.67 -6.37 8.11
C GLU A 388 -27.98 -6.18 7.32
N GLY A 389 -28.40 -7.18 6.54
CA GLY A 389 -29.63 -7.13 5.73
C GLY A 389 -29.55 -6.12 4.58
N VAL A 390 -28.35 -5.77 4.12
CA VAL A 390 -28.15 -4.94 2.93
C VAL A 390 -28.16 -5.80 1.67
N THR A 391 -28.20 -5.19 0.49
CA THR A 391 -28.18 -5.93 -0.79
C THR A 391 -26.89 -6.74 -0.91
N ILE A 392 -27.02 -8.08 -0.98
CA ILE A 392 -25.87 -8.96 -1.21
C ILE A 392 -25.42 -8.80 -2.65
N GLN A 393 -24.17 -8.39 -2.81
CA GLN A 393 -23.57 -8.26 -4.14
C GLN A 393 -23.02 -9.59 -4.63
N ASN A 394 -22.81 -9.68 -5.95
CA ASN A 394 -22.29 -10.90 -6.60
C ASN A 394 -20.96 -11.33 -5.96
N GLU A 395 -20.72 -12.64 -5.94
CA GLU A 395 -19.40 -13.16 -5.60
C GLU A 395 -18.38 -12.60 -6.57
N THR A 396 -17.15 -12.40 -6.08
CA THR A 396 -16.08 -11.89 -6.90
C THR A 396 -15.05 -13.00 -7.12
N VAL A 397 -14.60 -13.13 -8.35
CA VAL A 397 -13.49 -14.03 -8.72
C VAL A 397 -12.23 -13.19 -8.87
N THR A 398 -11.14 -13.64 -8.28
CA THR A 398 -9.84 -12.99 -8.43
C THR A 398 -9.37 -13.11 -9.89
N ILE A 399 -9.17 -11.96 -10.55
CA ILE A 399 -8.63 -11.87 -11.91
C ILE A 399 -7.11 -11.72 -11.84
N ALA A 400 -6.64 -10.82 -10.99
CA ALA A 400 -5.21 -10.58 -10.77
C ALA A 400 -4.95 -10.25 -9.30
N SER A 401 -3.80 -10.64 -8.80
CA SER A 401 -3.37 -10.32 -7.45
C SER A 401 -1.85 -10.20 -7.36
N VAL A 402 -1.39 -9.33 -6.47
CA VAL A 402 0.05 -9.20 -6.12
C VAL A 402 0.17 -8.81 -4.66
N THR A 403 1.12 -9.40 -3.94
CA THR A 403 1.46 -8.94 -2.60
C THR A 403 2.34 -7.69 -2.66
N TYR A 404 2.26 -6.81 -1.65
CA TYR A 404 3.15 -5.66 -1.57
C TYR A 404 4.62 -6.09 -1.55
N GLN A 405 4.92 -7.23 -0.91
CA GLN A 405 6.27 -7.80 -0.86
C GLN A 405 6.80 -8.10 -2.27
N ALA A 406 6.04 -8.81 -3.08
CA ALA A 406 6.42 -9.14 -4.45
C ALA A 406 6.49 -7.89 -5.32
N PHE A 407 5.50 -7.01 -5.21
CA PHE A 407 5.41 -5.79 -6.02
C PHE A 407 6.61 -4.86 -5.81
N PHE A 408 6.94 -4.49 -4.56
CA PHE A 408 8.06 -3.58 -4.31
C PHE A 408 9.43 -4.20 -4.57
N LYS A 409 9.55 -5.53 -4.49
CA LYS A 409 10.79 -6.24 -4.90
C LYS A 409 11.01 -6.24 -6.42
N SER A 410 10.04 -5.89 -7.23
CA SER A 410 10.20 -5.73 -8.68
C SER A 410 10.99 -4.47 -9.08
N TYR A 411 11.17 -3.51 -8.17
CA TYR A 411 12.00 -2.34 -8.44
C TYR A 411 13.49 -2.70 -8.40
N PRO A 412 14.28 -2.31 -9.43
CA PRO A 412 15.73 -2.49 -9.40
C PRO A 412 16.42 -1.78 -8.24
N LYS A 413 15.82 -0.67 -7.77
CA LYS A 413 16.30 0.10 -6.64
C LYS A 413 15.12 0.56 -5.79
N LEU A 414 15.16 0.21 -4.50
CA LEU A 414 14.13 0.52 -3.53
C LEU A 414 14.76 1.18 -2.30
N GLY A 415 14.24 2.34 -1.89
CA GLY A 415 14.63 3.01 -0.66
C GLY A 415 13.39 3.41 0.13
N GLY A 416 13.54 3.55 1.45
CA GLY A 416 12.41 3.93 2.27
C GLY A 416 12.80 4.79 3.47
N MET A 417 11.87 5.53 4.01
CA MET A 417 12.07 6.36 5.19
C MET A 417 10.91 6.22 6.17
N THR A 418 11.25 6.23 7.46
CA THR A 418 10.27 6.23 8.56
C THR A 418 10.91 6.73 9.84
N GLY A 419 10.09 7.02 10.86
CA GLY A 419 10.56 7.35 12.21
C GLY A 419 10.81 6.15 13.11
N THR A 420 10.51 4.93 12.68
CA THR A 420 10.36 3.76 13.55
C THR A 420 10.68 2.42 12.86
N ALA A 421 11.82 2.29 12.20
CA ALA A 421 12.24 1.06 11.53
C ALA A 421 13.05 0.10 12.43
N GLU A 422 13.74 0.60 13.47
CA GLU A 422 14.65 -0.17 14.32
C GLU A 422 13.99 -1.41 14.94
N THR A 423 12.69 -1.34 15.22
CA THR A 423 11.95 -2.48 15.82
C THR A 423 11.74 -3.63 14.84
N GLU A 424 11.75 -3.36 13.54
CA GLU A 424 11.40 -4.29 12.45
C GLU A 424 12.59 -4.60 11.51
N ILE A 425 13.83 -4.31 11.93
CA ILE A 425 15.05 -4.53 11.13
C ILE A 425 15.10 -5.94 10.54
N THR A 426 14.74 -6.94 11.36
CA THR A 426 14.76 -8.35 10.95
C THR A 426 13.81 -8.62 9.79
N GLU A 427 12.64 -8.00 9.78
CA GLU A 427 11.65 -8.16 8.73
C GLU A 427 12.08 -7.47 7.45
N PHE A 428 12.54 -6.22 7.54
CA PHE A 428 13.06 -5.49 6.38
C PHE A 428 14.22 -6.23 5.70
N SER A 429 15.13 -6.79 6.51
CA SER A 429 16.27 -7.55 5.97
C SER A 429 15.85 -8.90 5.37
N ASN A 430 14.98 -9.67 6.04
CA ASN A 430 14.65 -11.03 5.61
C ASN A 430 13.67 -11.10 4.44
N ILE A 431 12.71 -10.17 4.36
CA ILE A 431 11.66 -10.17 3.33
C ILE A 431 12.05 -9.27 2.16
N TYR A 432 12.49 -8.04 2.45
CA TYR A 432 12.74 -7.02 1.42
C TYR A 432 14.21 -6.84 1.06
N GLU A 433 15.14 -7.48 1.79
CA GLU A 433 16.59 -7.34 1.62
C GLU A 433 17.09 -5.89 1.80
N LEU A 434 16.36 -5.11 2.62
CA LEU A 434 16.66 -3.71 2.91
C LEU A 434 17.38 -3.58 4.25
N GLU A 435 18.49 -2.84 4.26
CA GLU A 435 19.20 -2.46 5.49
C GLU A 435 18.59 -1.20 6.09
N VAL A 436 18.55 -1.13 7.42
CA VAL A 436 18.07 0.04 8.15
C VAL A 436 19.24 0.82 8.73
N ALA A 437 19.37 2.07 8.34
CA ALA A 437 20.38 2.99 8.86
C ALA A 437 19.72 4.07 9.72
N VAL A 438 20.12 4.14 10.99
CA VAL A 438 19.61 5.14 11.94
C VAL A 438 20.33 6.45 11.73
N VAL A 439 19.59 7.51 11.42
CA VAL A 439 20.12 8.88 11.22
C VAL A 439 20.08 9.65 12.55
N PRO A 440 21.13 10.37 12.95
CA PRO A 440 21.09 11.20 14.14
C PRO A 440 20.08 12.34 14.01
N THR A 441 19.53 12.80 15.14
CA THR A 441 18.64 13.97 15.17
C THR A 441 19.44 15.26 15.01
N ASN A 442 18.87 16.27 14.34
CA ASN A 442 19.49 17.58 14.17
C ASN A 442 19.74 18.29 15.50
N ARG A 443 18.82 18.14 16.45
CA ARG A 443 18.94 18.65 17.83
C ARG A 443 18.64 17.54 18.82
N PRO A 444 19.25 17.58 20.04
CA PRO A 444 18.93 16.62 21.09
C PRO A 444 17.43 16.64 21.42
N VAL A 445 16.86 15.47 21.69
CA VAL A 445 15.45 15.34 22.10
C VAL A 445 15.26 15.85 23.52
N SER A 446 14.37 16.85 23.70
CA SER A 446 14.01 17.44 25.00
C SER A 446 12.69 16.91 25.56
N ARG A 447 12.02 15.98 24.87
CA ARG A 447 10.75 15.38 25.30
C ARG A 447 10.94 14.51 26.53
N GLU A 448 10.00 14.62 27.47
CA GLU A 448 9.92 13.79 28.66
C GLU A 448 8.88 12.67 28.44
N ASP A 449 9.32 11.41 28.39
CA ASP A 449 8.45 10.24 28.33
C ASP A 449 8.18 9.72 29.74
N SER A 450 7.01 10.05 30.30
CA SER A 450 6.58 9.60 31.63
C SER A 450 6.30 8.10 31.67
N THR A 451 6.41 7.48 32.84
CA THR A 451 6.08 6.08 33.06
C THR A 451 4.58 5.83 32.81
N ASP A 452 4.29 4.64 32.29
CA ASP A 452 2.91 4.22 32.04
C ASP A 452 2.15 4.04 33.35
N VAL A 453 0.89 4.42 33.36
CA VAL A 453 -0.01 4.26 34.49
C VAL A 453 -1.01 3.15 34.16
N VAL A 454 -1.04 2.08 34.96
CA VAL A 454 -1.88 0.92 34.72
C VAL A 454 -2.99 0.84 35.74
N PHE A 455 -4.21 0.65 35.30
CA PHE A 455 -5.41 0.45 36.11
C PHE A 455 -5.91 -1.00 35.98
N ARG A 456 -6.65 -1.46 36.96
CA ARG A 456 -7.32 -2.76 36.87
C ARG A 456 -8.47 -2.71 35.88
N SER A 457 -9.34 -1.68 35.99
CA SER A 457 -10.55 -1.53 35.18
C SER A 457 -10.43 -0.42 34.13
N GLU A 458 -11.19 -0.53 33.04
CA GLU A 458 -11.30 0.52 32.04
C GLU A 458 -11.89 1.81 32.66
N THR A 459 -12.88 1.70 33.56
CA THR A 459 -13.51 2.86 34.21
C THR A 459 -12.50 3.71 34.96
N GLY A 460 -11.60 3.10 35.74
CA GLY A 460 -10.52 3.78 36.43
C GLY A 460 -9.55 4.48 35.47
N LYS A 461 -9.23 3.84 34.34
CA LYS A 461 -8.41 4.38 33.26
C LYS A 461 -9.04 5.64 32.69
N TRP A 462 -10.31 5.59 32.26
CA TRP A 462 -11.00 6.72 31.64
C TRP A 462 -11.13 7.92 32.57
N ASN A 463 -11.42 7.70 33.87
CA ASN A 463 -11.45 8.75 34.87
C ASN A 463 -10.07 9.44 35.03
N ALA A 464 -8.98 8.70 34.92
CA ALA A 464 -7.64 9.24 35.02
C ALA A 464 -7.27 10.05 33.74
N VAL A 465 -7.60 9.55 32.56
CA VAL A 465 -7.42 10.24 31.27
C VAL A 465 -8.17 11.58 31.28
N ARG A 466 -9.46 11.59 31.66
CA ARG A 466 -10.29 12.79 31.79
C ARG A 466 -9.65 13.84 32.71
N LYS A 467 -9.14 13.43 33.89
CA LYS A 467 -8.46 14.31 34.82
C LYS A 467 -7.14 14.88 34.27
N GLU A 468 -6.38 14.07 33.53
CA GLU A 468 -5.12 14.52 32.94
C GLU A 468 -5.35 15.53 31.82
N ILE A 469 -6.35 15.29 30.94
CA ILE A 469 -6.75 16.24 29.90
C ILE A 469 -7.16 17.58 30.53
N SER A 470 -8.07 17.53 31.53
CA SER A 470 -8.53 18.73 32.25
C SER A 470 -7.37 19.50 32.91
N ARG A 471 -6.42 18.78 33.53
CA ARG A 471 -5.22 19.35 34.14
C ARG A 471 -4.36 20.11 33.15
N MET A 472 -4.10 19.51 31.97
CA MET A 472 -3.26 20.10 30.93
C MET A 472 -3.94 21.25 30.21
N HIS A 473 -5.24 21.10 29.90
CA HIS A 473 -6.06 22.16 29.34
C HIS A 473 -6.10 23.42 30.24
N LYS A 474 -6.28 23.24 31.57
CA LYS A 474 -6.23 24.34 32.55
C LYS A 474 -4.85 25.01 32.63
N LYS A 475 -3.78 24.25 32.44
CA LYS A 475 -2.41 24.82 32.35
C LYS A 475 -2.17 25.61 31.05
N GLY A 476 -3.02 25.47 30.05
CA GLY A 476 -2.86 26.12 28.74
C GLY A 476 -2.06 25.31 27.73
N ARG A 477 -1.69 24.07 28.04
CA ARG A 477 -0.94 23.22 27.11
C ARG A 477 -1.86 22.59 26.07
N PRO A 478 -1.42 22.46 24.80
CA PRO A 478 -2.10 21.60 23.84
C PRO A 478 -1.97 20.12 24.23
N VAL A 479 -3.05 19.36 24.00
CA VAL A 479 -3.16 17.94 24.34
C VAL A 479 -3.57 17.14 23.08
N LEU A 480 -2.82 16.10 22.78
CA LEU A 480 -3.20 15.11 21.77
C LEU A 480 -3.52 13.79 22.47
N VAL A 481 -4.72 13.29 22.31
CA VAL A 481 -5.19 12.01 22.88
C VAL A 481 -5.24 10.96 21.77
N GLY A 482 -4.40 9.94 21.84
CA GLY A 482 -4.37 8.81 20.91
C GLY A 482 -5.26 7.68 21.40
N THR A 483 -6.17 7.21 20.53
CA THR A 483 -7.10 6.09 20.78
C THR A 483 -6.91 5.00 19.72
N THR A 484 -7.33 3.78 20.02
CA THR A 484 -7.18 2.62 19.15
C THR A 484 -8.38 2.37 18.22
N SER A 485 -9.55 2.96 18.52
CA SER A 485 -10.76 2.79 17.71
C SER A 485 -11.63 4.04 17.68
N VAL A 486 -12.55 4.09 16.71
CA VAL A 486 -13.56 5.16 16.60
C VAL A 486 -14.43 5.20 17.85
N GLU A 487 -14.91 4.04 18.32
CA GLU A 487 -15.74 3.91 19.53
C GLU A 487 -15.05 4.52 20.76
N ARG A 488 -13.76 4.20 20.95
CA ARG A 488 -12.96 4.76 22.07
C ARG A 488 -12.79 6.27 21.96
N SER A 489 -12.68 6.79 20.74
CA SER A 489 -12.55 8.23 20.51
C SER A 489 -13.86 8.97 20.87
N GLU A 490 -15.01 8.37 20.57
CA GLU A 490 -16.33 8.92 20.92
C GLU A 490 -16.61 8.85 22.42
N GLN A 491 -16.22 7.74 23.05
CA GLN A 491 -16.34 7.59 24.51
C GLN A 491 -15.60 8.70 25.28
N ILE A 492 -14.39 9.08 24.82
CA ILE A 492 -13.65 10.21 25.42
C ILE A 492 -14.37 11.53 25.12
N ALA A 493 -14.86 11.70 23.90
CA ALA A 493 -15.58 12.89 23.49
C ALA A 493 -16.79 13.15 24.40
N GLU A 494 -17.61 12.13 24.66
CA GLU A 494 -18.75 12.21 25.60
C GLU A 494 -18.31 12.62 27.01
N LEU A 495 -17.22 12.05 27.52
CA LEU A 495 -16.69 12.42 28.83
C LEU A 495 -16.19 13.87 28.91
N LEU A 496 -15.66 14.42 27.80
CA LEU A 496 -15.22 15.81 27.75
C LEU A 496 -16.41 16.78 27.58
N ASP A 497 -17.48 16.37 26.91
CA ASP A 497 -18.74 17.12 26.84
C ASP A 497 -19.36 17.31 28.22
N GLU A 498 -19.36 16.26 29.07
CA GLU A 498 -19.81 16.36 30.47
C GLU A 498 -18.99 17.38 31.27
N ASP A 499 -17.67 17.52 30.96
CA ASP A 499 -16.79 18.49 31.64
C ASP A 499 -16.83 19.89 31.01
N GLY A 500 -17.48 20.06 29.87
CA GLY A 500 -17.50 21.31 29.10
C GLY A 500 -16.14 21.71 28.56
N ILE A 501 -15.27 20.74 28.24
CA ILE A 501 -13.94 20.97 27.66
C ILE A 501 -14.07 20.92 26.14
N PRO A 502 -13.76 22.01 25.42
CA PRO A 502 -13.77 21.99 23.96
C PRO A 502 -12.69 21.07 23.40
N TYR A 503 -13.04 20.28 22.38
CA TYR A 503 -12.15 19.37 21.70
C TYR A 503 -12.42 19.33 20.19
N GLU A 504 -11.46 18.84 19.43
CA GLU A 504 -11.61 18.44 18.04
C GLU A 504 -11.41 16.92 17.92
N LEU A 505 -12.31 16.25 17.16
CA LEU A 505 -12.32 14.80 16.98
C LEU A 505 -11.81 14.44 15.58
N LEU A 506 -10.77 13.61 15.52
CA LEU A 506 -10.14 13.15 14.30
C LEU A 506 -10.20 11.62 14.25
N ASN A 507 -11.24 11.09 13.62
CA ASN A 507 -11.44 9.65 13.42
C ASN A 507 -11.87 9.34 11.99
N ALA A 508 -12.12 8.04 11.69
CA ALA A 508 -12.43 7.58 10.35
C ALA A 508 -13.83 7.94 9.81
N LYS A 509 -14.67 8.65 10.58
CA LYS A 509 -15.96 9.09 10.06
C LYS A 509 -15.77 10.12 8.95
N PRO A 510 -16.56 10.03 7.84
CA PRO A 510 -16.38 10.91 6.68
C PRO A 510 -16.31 12.40 7.00
N GLU A 511 -17.16 12.86 7.89
CA GLU A 511 -17.24 14.25 8.35
C GLU A 511 -15.93 14.76 8.97
N ASN A 512 -15.20 13.88 9.65
CA ASN A 512 -13.94 14.22 10.30
C ASN A 512 -12.73 14.07 9.33
N VAL A 513 -12.81 13.12 8.40
CA VAL A 513 -11.75 12.90 7.40
C VAL A 513 -11.64 14.09 6.45
N GLU A 514 -12.76 14.66 6.00
CA GLU A 514 -12.78 15.85 5.14
C GLU A 514 -12.13 17.08 5.83
N ARG A 515 -12.16 17.13 7.18
CA ARG A 515 -11.61 18.21 7.99
C ARG A 515 -10.26 17.89 8.64
N GLU A 516 -9.63 16.75 8.28
CA GLU A 516 -8.38 16.29 8.93
C GLU A 516 -7.31 17.37 8.93
N SER A 517 -7.06 18.00 7.79
CA SER A 517 -6.04 19.04 7.64
C SER A 517 -6.31 20.29 8.48
N GLU A 518 -7.58 20.68 8.57
CA GLU A 518 -8.05 21.80 9.37
C GLU A 518 -7.81 21.54 10.88
N ILE A 519 -8.18 20.35 11.35
CA ILE A 519 -8.03 19.94 12.75
C ILE A 519 -6.54 19.86 13.12
N VAL A 520 -5.72 19.23 12.28
CA VAL A 520 -4.27 19.10 12.55
C VAL A 520 -3.58 20.46 12.60
N ALA A 521 -3.95 21.40 11.72
CA ALA A 521 -3.40 22.75 11.73
C ALA A 521 -3.61 23.50 13.05
N GLN A 522 -4.68 23.17 13.80
CA GLN A 522 -5.03 23.79 15.08
C GLN A 522 -4.55 23.01 16.30
N SER A 523 -4.17 21.77 16.15
CA SER A 523 -3.84 20.87 17.28
C SER A 523 -2.67 21.35 18.17
N GLY A 524 -1.81 22.24 17.64
CA GLY A 524 -0.69 22.84 18.38
C GLY A 524 -1.01 24.15 19.09
N ARG A 525 -2.24 24.65 19.03
CA ARG A 525 -2.63 25.91 19.64
C ARG A 525 -2.80 25.79 21.17
N LYS A 526 -2.67 26.90 21.86
CA LYS A 526 -2.84 26.97 23.33
C LYS A 526 -4.22 26.44 23.74
N ARG A 527 -4.26 25.54 24.72
CA ARG A 527 -5.45 24.85 25.20
C ARG A 527 -6.15 23.93 24.20
N ALA A 528 -5.63 23.71 23.01
CA ALA A 528 -6.25 22.78 22.07
C ALA A 528 -6.28 21.37 22.68
N VAL A 529 -7.41 20.68 22.51
CA VAL A 529 -7.56 19.25 22.83
C VAL A 529 -7.96 18.56 21.55
N THR A 530 -7.13 17.65 21.07
CA THR A 530 -7.40 16.85 19.87
C THR A 530 -7.46 15.39 20.25
N ILE A 531 -8.56 14.71 19.93
CA ILE A 531 -8.73 13.27 20.09
C ILE A 531 -8.52 12.66 18.71
N ALA A 532 -7.54 11.77 18.57
CA ALA A 532 -7.22 11.16 17.29
C ALA A 532 -7.19 9.64 17.38
N THR A 533 -7.78 8.95 16.40
CA THR A 533 -7.52 7.53 16.20
C THR A 533 -6.12 7.31 15.64
N ASN A 534 -5.65 6.08 15.71
CA ASN A 534 -4.25 5.66 15.58
C ASN A 534 -3.45 6.33 14.44
N MET A 535 -4.03 6.49 13.26
CA MET A 535 -3.33 6.97 12.07
C MET A 535 -3.82 8.35 11.58
N ALA A 536 -4.82 8.92 12.23
CA ALA A 536 -5.30 10.24 11.87
C ALA A 536 -4.19 11.30 12.06
N GLY A 537 -3.95 12.11 11.04
CA GLY A 537 -2.85 13.09 11.02
C GLY A 537 -1.45 12.48 10.81
N ARG A 538 -1.29 11.20 10.43
CA ARG A 538 0.02 10.62 10.07
C ARG A 538 0.60 11.34 8.85
N GLY A 539 1.93 11.53 8.85
CA GLY A 539 2.60 12.28 7.77
C GLY A 539 2.43 13.80 7.84
N THR A 540 1.63 14.33 8.78
CA THR A 540 1.46 15.78 8.98
C THR A 540 2.11 16.23 10.28
N ASP A 541 2.70 17.41 10.27
CA ASP A 541 3.35 17.99 11.44
C ASP A 541 2.37 18.84 12.26
N ILE A 542 2.38 18.67 13.60
CA ILE A 542 1.67 19.55 14.52
C ILE A 542 2.61 20.70 14.88
N LEU A 543 2.33 21.88 14.34
CA LEU A 543 3.09 23.10 14.60
C LEU A 543 2.57 23.76 15.88
N LEU A 544 3.47 23.98 16.85
CA LEU A 544 3.11 24.69 18.09
C LEU A 544 2.72 26.14 17.79
N GLY A 545 1.59 26.58 18.34
CA GLY A 545 0.98 27.89 18.04
C GLY A 545 0.03 27.88 16.84
N GLY A 546 -0.05 26.77 16.08
CA GLY A 546 -0.88 26.60 14.88
C GLY A 546 -0.11 26.83 13.58
N ASN A 547 -0.71 26.42 12.45
CA ASN A 547 -0.14 26.54 11.11
C ASN A 547 -0.70 27.77 10.37
N ALA A 548 0.08 28.88 10.39
CA ALA A 548 -0.33 30.15 9.78
C ALA A 548 -0.52 30.05 8.26
N GLU A 549 0.35 29.33 7.56
CA GLU A 549 0.30 29.13 6.11
C GLU A 549 -0.99 28.42 5.69
N PHE A 550 -1.31 27.31 6.36
CA PHE A 550 -2.52 26.55 6.09
C PHE A 550 -3.80 27.34 6.41
N MET A 551 -3.80 28.09 7.50
CA MET A 551 -4.93 28.99 7.87
C MET A 551 -5.13 30.11 6.87
N ALA A 552 -4.04 30.68 6.32
CA ALA A 552 -4.11 31.69 5.27
C ALA A 552 -4.71 31.09 3.99
N ARG A 553 -4.30 29.89 3.60
CA ARG A 553 -4.89 29.16 2.45
C ARG A 553 -6.39 28.90 2.66
N LEU A 554 -6.78 28.45 3.86
CA LEU A 554 -8.20 28.25 4.19
C LEU A 554 -9.01 29.55 4.10
N ARG A 555 -8.45 30.68 4.54
CA ARG A 555 -9.14 31.98 4.47
C ARG A 555 -9.38 32.43 3.04
N VAL A 556 -8.39 32.27 2.17
CA VAL A 556 -8.54 32.54 0.74
C VAL A 556 -9.54 31.57 0.11
N ARG A 557 -9.45 30.27 0.44
CA ARG A 557 -10.34 29.21 -0.04
C ARG A 557 -11.81 29.50 0.29
N GLU A 558 -12.11 29.82 1.53
CA GLU A 558 -13.47 30.16 2.01
C GLU A 558 -14.10 31.30 1.20
N SER A 559 -13.32 32.31 0.89
CA SER A 559 -13.80 33.51 0.16
C SER A 559 -13.88 33.27 -1.34
N LEU A 560 -12.97 32.49 -1.90
CA LEU A 560 -12.84 32.28 -3.35
C LEU A 560 -13.81 31.21 -3.85
N MET A 561 -13.84 30.03 -3.22
CA MET A 561 -14.57 28.86 -3.73
C MET A 561 -16.07 29.10 -3.84
N GLN A 562 -16.64 29.83 -2.90
CA GLN A 562 -18.07 30.21 -2.92
C GLN A 562 -18.45 30.99 -4.21
N ARG A 563 -17.48 31.69 -4.81
CA ARG A 563 -17.69 32.56 -5.95
C ARG A 563 -17.37 31.92 -7.28
N ILE A 564 -16.37 31.03 -7.35
CA ILE A 564 -15.86 30.48 -8.63
C ILE A 564 -16.36 29.07 -8.93
N VAL A 565 -16.73 28.26 -7.91
CA VAL A 565 -17.17 26.88 -8.10
C VAL A 565 -18.61 26.80 -8.58
N GLN A 566 -18.89 25.91 -9.55
CA GLN A 566 -20.23 25.63 -10.05
C GLN A 566 -21.10 25.01 -8.95
N PRO A 567 -22.36 25.44 -8.80
CA PRO A 567 -23.28 24.84 -7.85
C PRO A 567 -23.66 23.42 -8.30
N GLU A 568 -23.71 22.47 -7.36
CA GLU A 568 -24.18 21.11 -7.63
C GLU A 568 -25.69 21.11 -7.99
N ASP A 569 -26.14 20.10 -8.76
CA ASP A 569 -27.54 19.97 -9.22
C ASP A 569 -28.56 20.00 -8.06
N GLY A 570 -28.17 19.53 -6.89
CA GLY A 570 -28.96 19.58 -5.66
C GLY A 570 -29.19 21.01 -5.12
N GLU A 571 -28.18 21.88 -5.20
CA GLU A 571 -28.26 23.29 -4.76
C GLU A 571 -29.15 24.09 -5.72
N ILE A 572 -29.04 23.86 -7.02
CA ILE A 572 -29.90 24.46 -8.04
C ILE A 572 -31.38 24.10 -7.81
N ALA A 573 -31.66 22.88 -7.38
CA ALA A 573 -33.00 22.42 -7.06
C ALA A 573 -33.56 23.09 -5.79
N PHE A 574 -32.75 23.46 -4.81
CA PHE A 574 -33.12 24.20 -3.61
C PHE A 574 -33.39 25.69 -3.89
N GLU A 575 -32.55 26.32 -4.71
CA GLU A 575 -32.78 27.69 -5.14
C GLU A 575 -34.09 27.83 -5.91
N LYS A 576 -34.40 26.89 -6.81
CA LYS A 576 -35.68 26.87 -7.57
C LYS A 576 -36.90 26.64 -6.69
N LYS A 577 -36.77 26.03 -5.50
CA LYS A 577 -37.84 25.78 -4.54
C LYS A 577 -38.03 26.91 -3.51
N GLY A 578 -37.25 27.99 -3.59
CA GLY A 578 -37.39 29.16 -2.71
C GLY A 578 -36.93 28.93 -1.26
N ASN A 579 -36.18 27.88 -1.00
CA ASN A 579 -35.57 27.58 0.32
C ASN A 579 -34.22 28.30 0.47
N LEU A 580 -34.26 29.63 0.43
CA LEU A 580 -33.09 30.51 0.55
C LEU A 580 -32.23 30.25 1.81
N ALA A 581 -32.83 29.77 2.89
CA ALA A 581 -32.09 29.49 4.14
C ALA A 581 -31.16 28.28 4.05
N LYS A 582 -31.39 27.35 3.11
CA LYS A 582 -30.49 26.19 2.86
C LYS A 582 -29.56 26.43 1.67
N ALA A 583 -29.97 27.25 0.70
CA ALA A 583 -29.14 27.64 -0.45
C ALA A 583 -28.06 28.68 -0.10
N GLY A 584 -28.13 29.30 1.08
CA GLY A 584 -27.19 30.33 1.53
C GLY A 584 -26.12 29.84 2.52
N ALA A 585 -26.08 28.53 2.86
CA ALA A 585 -25.02 27.99 3.70
C ALA A 585 -23.75 27.85 2.86
N ASN A 586 -22.70 28.59 3.19
CA ASN A 586 -21.40 28.47 2.54
C ASN A 586 -20.83 27.07 2.80
N LYS A 587 -20.84 26.19 1.79
CA LYS A 587 -20.25 24.82 1.83
C LYS A 587 -18.78 24.85 2.24
N TRP A 588 -18.10 25.95 1.97
CA TRP A 588 -16.69 26.17 2.22
C TRP A 588 -16.41 26.93 3.53
N ALA A 589 -17.47 27.25 4.32
CA ALA A 589 -17.33 27.96 5.59
C ALA A 589 -16.57 27.10 6.59
N VAL A 590 -15.67 27.74 7.29
CA VAL A 590 -14.82 27.13 8.31
C VAL A 590 -15.46 27.39 9.70
N LYS A 591 -15.20 26.50 10.65
CA LYS A 591 -15.71 26.60 12.02
C LYS A 591 -15.29 27.92 12.68
N ASP A 592 -16.22 28.57 13.39
CA ASP A 592 -15.94 29.79 14.14
C ASP A 592 -14.77 29.63 15.12
N GLY A 593 -13.86 30.61 15.16
CA GLY A 593 -12.68 30.59 16.05
C GLY A 593 -11.48 29.83 15.52
N LEU A 594 -11.52 29.32 14.29
CA LEU A 594 -10.37 28.66 13.65
C LEU A 594 -9.19 29.64 13.43
N TYR A 595 -9.48 30.84 12.98
CA TYR A 595 -8.46 31.81 12.64
C TYR A 595 -7.82 32.43 13.90
N PRO A 596 -6.51 32.74 13.87
CA PRO A 596 -5.80 33.28 15.03
C PRO A 596 -6.22 34.72 15.37
N CYS A 597 -6.66 35.49 14.36
CA CYS A 597 -7.13 36.85 14.49
C CYS A 597 -8.05 37.23 13.33
N GLU A 598 -8.84 38.28 13.48
CA GLU A 598 -9.50 38.93 12.35
C GLU A 598 -8.47 39.65 11.48
N LEU A 599 -8.70 39.66 10.16
CA LEU A 599 -7.83 40.35 9.22
C LEU A 599 -7.93 41.88 9.41
N SER A 600 -6.82 42.57 9.22
CA SER A 600 -6.85 44.02 9.14
C SER A 600 -7.75 44.50 7.98
N ASP A 601 -8.32 45.71 8.10
CA ASP A 601 -9.18 46.29 7.04
C ASP A 601 -8.47 46.32 5.69
N ALA A 602 -7.17 46.53 5.67
CA ALA A 602 -6.36 46.60 4.46
C ALA A 602 -6.27 45.20 3.80
N THR A 603 -5.98 44.14 4.58
CA THR A 603 -5.84 42.76 4.09
C THR A 603 -7.21 42.18 3.72
N ALA A 604 -8.26 42.48 4.47
CA ALA A 604 -9.63 42.08 4.15
C ALA A 604 -10.10 42.68 2.82
N LYS A 605 -9.76 43.96 2.57
CA LYS A 605 -10.03 44.60 1.28
C LYS A 605 -9.23 43.96 0.16
N MET A 606 -7.94 43.72 0.39
CA MET A 606 -7.07 43.05 -0.58
C MET A 606 -7.57 41.66 -0.95
N LEU A 607 -8.11 40.89 0.02
CA LEU A 607 -8.76 39.62 -0.23
C LEU A 607 -9.99 39.74 -1.11
N SER A 608 -10.86 40.72 -0.83
CA SER A 608 -12.05 40.98 -1.64
C SER A 608 -11.67 41.39 -3.08
N ASP A 609 -10.67 42.25 -3.24
CA ASP A 609 -10.19 42.68 -4.55
C ASP A 609 -9.57 41.51 -5.35
N ALA A 610 -8.76 40.66 -4.73
CA ALA A 610 -8.16 39.50 -5.35
C ALA A 610 -9.22 38.45 -5.79
N VAL A 611 -10.23 38.21 -4.95
CA VAL A 611 -11.36 37.30 -5.31
C VAL A 611 -12.15 37.91 -6.48
N ASN A 612 -12.40 39.21 -6.51
CA ASN A 612 -13.08 39.87 -7.65
C ASN A 612 -12.24 39.75 -8.93
N THR A 613 -10.93 39.91 -8.86
CA THR A 613 -10.02 39.70 -10.00
C THR A 613 -10.11 38.24 -10.50
N ALA A 614 -10.06 37.25 -9.60
CA ALA A 614 -10.21 35.87 -9.97
C ALA A 614 -11.56 35.56 -10.64
N CYS A 615 -12.66 36.13 -10.12
CA CYS A 615 -13.99 36.01 -10.74
C CYS A 615 -14.04 36.66 -12.13
N SER A 616 -13.35 37.78 -12.35
CA SER A 616 -13.31 38.43 -13.64
C SER A 616 -12.48 37.67 -14.68
N VAL A 617 -11.39 37.02 -14.28
CA VAL A 617 -10.48 36.30 -15.17
C VAL A 617 -10.98 34.87 -15.42
N TRP A 618 -11.39 34.15 -14.38
CA TRP A 618 -11.79 32.74 -14.46
C TRP A 618 -13.30 32.53 -14.65
N GLY A 619 -14.12 33.57 -14.42
CA GLY A 619 -15.57 33.49 -14.43
C GLY A 619 -16.19 33.20 -13.07
N GLU A 620 -17.41 33.69 -12.85
CA GLU A 620 -18.19 33.41 -11.63
C GLU A 620 -18.94 32.09 -11.79
N ARG A 621 -18.82 31.17 -10.82
CA ARG A 621 -19.47 29.86 -10.82
C ARG A 621 -19.22 29.04 -12.10
N SER A 622 -18.01 29.08 -12.61
CA SER A 622 -17.64 28.50 -13.92
C SER A 622 -16.76 27.24 -13.81
N LEU A 623 -16.07 27.03 -12.68
CA LEU A 623 -15.08 25.98 -12.52
C LEU A 623 -15.66 24.79 -11.76
N GLU A 624 -15.18 23.60 -12.07
CA GLU A 624 -15.38 22.43 -11.22
C GLU A 624 -14.58 22.57 -9.92
N ALA A 625 -15.04 21.92 -8.84
CA ALA A 625 -14.43 22.04 -7.53
C ALA A 625 -12.94 21.63 -7.54
N LEU A 626 -12.59 20.59 -8.28
CA LEU A 626 -11.21 20.09 -8.38
C LEU A 626 -10.30 21.11 -9.10
N GLU A 627 -10.74 21.64 -10.23
CA GLU A 627 -10.00 22.65 -11.00
C GLU A 627 -9.79 23.94 -10.19
N ALA A 628 -10.81 24.37 -9.43
CA ALA A 628 -10.71 25.53 -8.56
C ALA A 628 -9.68 25.33 -7.44
N GLU A 629 -9.63 24.12 -6.83
CA GLU A 629 -8.61 23.76 -5.83
C GLU A 629 -7.20 23.74 -6.42
N GLU A 630 -7.02 23.23 -7.63
CA GLU A 630 -5.72 23.23 -8.31
C GLU A 630 -5.22 24.65 -8.58
N ARG A 631 -6.10 25.53 -9.07
CA ARG A 631 -5.77 26.95 -9.31
C ARG A 631 -5.42 27.68 -8.01
N LEU A 632 -6.17 27.42 -6.92
CA LEU A 632 -5.83 27.95 -5.60
C LEU A 632 -4.49 27.42 -5.09
N SER A 633 -4.21 26.16 -5.27
CA SER A 633 -2.94 25.55 -4.88
C SER A 633 -1.78 26.25 -5.60
N PHE A 634 -1.90 26.41 -6.90
CA PHE A 634 -0.90 27.10 -7.72
C PHE A 634 -0.74 28.60 -7.35
N ALA A 635 -1.83 29.26 -6.94
CA ALA A 635 -1.76 30.63 -6.43
C ALA A 635 -0.98 30.74 -5.11
N CYS A 636 -1.04 29.70 -4.24
CA CYS A 636 -0.27 29.65 -3.00
C CYS A 636 1.21 29.26 -3.21
N GLU A 637 1.59 28.78 -4.40
CA GLU A 637 2.97 28.45 -4.77
C GLU A 637 3.78 29.68 -5.16
N LYS A 638 5.14 29.57 -5.08
CA LYS A 638 6.07 30.64 -5.49
C LYS A 638 6.50 30.57 -6.96
N GLY A 639 5.94 29.66 -7.75
CA GLY A 639 6.30 29.47 -9.16
C GLY A 639 5.98 30.71 -10.02
N PRO A 640 6.67 30.93 -11.15
CA PRO A 640 6.34 32.02 -12.05
C PRO A 640 4.96 31.83 -12.66
N SER A 641 4.19 32.93 -12.80
CA SER A 641 2.87 32.92 -13.42
C SER A 641 2.64 34.28 -14.10
N ASP A 642 2.00 34.23 -15.26
CA ASP A 642 1.54 35.41 -16.01
C ASP A 642 0.02 35.66 -15.81
N ASP A 643 -0.67 34.80 -15.04
CA ASP A 643 -2.11 34.95 -14.74
C ASP A 643 -2.30 36.01 -13.65
N GLU A 644 -3.06 37.05 -14.00
CA GLU A 644 -3.33 38.18 -13.11
C GLU A 644 -4.09 37.73 -11.83
N ALA A 645 -5.01 36.76 -11.95
CA ALA A 645 -5.75 36.21 -10.81
C ALA A 645 -4.83 35.48 -9.86
N ILE A 646 -3.93 34.63 -10.37
CA ILE A 646 -2.93 33.89 -9.57
C ILE A 646 -2.02 34.87 -8.83
N LEU A 647 -1.52 35.93 -9.50
CA LEU A 647 -0.67 36.94 -8.90
C LEU A 647 -1.37 37.72 -7.77
N ALA A 648 -2.65 38.09 -7.99
CA ALA A 648 -3.46 38.80 -7.00
C ALA A 648 -3.75 37.88 -5.77
N LEU A 649 -4.14 36.62 -5.98
CA LEU A 649 -4.38 35.65 -4.92
C LEU A 649 -3.11 35.33 -4.13
N ARG A 650 -1.97 35.24 -4.82
CA ARG A 650 -0.65 35.03 -4.16
C ARG A 650 -0.27 36.20 -3.29
N ALA A 651 -0.47 37.41 -3.74
CA ALA A 651 -0.15 38.61 -2.96
C ALA A 651 -0.99 38.70 -1.69
N VAL A 652 -2.29 38.39 -1.76
CA VAL A 652 -3.13 38.39 -0.55
C VAL A 652 -2.85 37.18 0.37
N PHE A 653 -2.55 36.03 -0.17
CA PHE A 653 -2.15 34.85 0.60
C PHE A 653 -0.92 35.18 1.46
N ASN A 654 0.12 35.75 0.86
CA ASN A 654 1.33 36.17 1.59
C ASN A 654 1.05 37.24 2.66
N ALA A 655 0.14 38.19 2.39
CA ALA A 655 -0.25 39.20 3.35
C ALA A 655 -0.95 38.60 4.59
N ILE A 656 -1.93 37.70 4.34
CA ILE A 656 -2.65 36.98 5.40
C ILE A 656 -1.68 36.11 6.21
N GLU A 657 -0.78 35.39 5.53
CA GLU A 657 0.21 34.55 6.18
C GLU A 657 1.11 35.35 7.14
N VAL A 658 1.57 36.54 6.74
CA VAL A 658 2.38 37.42 7.59
C VAL A 658 1.60 37.85 8.83
N GLU A 659 0.34 38.29 8.68
CA GLU A 659 -0.49 38.66 9.82
C GLU A 659 -0.70 37.48 10.78
N TYR A 660 -1.02 36.32 10.26
CA TYR A 660 -1.24 35.13 11.09
C TYR A 660 0.04 34.64 11.77
N LYS A 661 1.21 34.76 11.10
CA LYS A 661 2.53 34.41 11.70
C LYS A 661 2.88 35.22 12.94
N GLU A 662 2.49 36.47 13.02
CA GLU A 662 2.72 37.28 14.21
C GLU A 662 2.04 36.67 15.45
N TYR A 663 0.76 36.30 15.32
CA TYR A 663 -0.02 35.69 16.40
C TYR A 663 0.42 34.27 16.73
N THR A 664 0.60 33.44 15.71
CA THR A 664 1.01 32.05 15.92
C THR A 664 2.41 31.93 16.50
N ASN A 665 3.35 32.82 16.16
CA ASN A 665 4.68 32.87 16.75
C ASN A 665 4.66 33.33 18.21
N ALA A 666 3.78 34.26 18.57
CA ALA A 666 3.60 34.68 19.98
C ALA A 666 3.02 33.51 20.81
N GLU A 667 1.96 32.85 20.29
CA GLU A 667 1.35 31.70 20.92
C GLU A 667 2.31 30.50 21.03
N LYS A 668 3.16 30.28 20.01
CA LYS A 668 4.22 29.26 20.04
C LYS A 668 5.18 29.48 21.21
N LYS A 669 5.62 30.70 21.46
CA LYS A 669 6.51 31.01 22.60
C LYS A 669 5.86 30.67 23.94
N GLU A 670 4.59 31.05 24.12
CA GLU A 670 3.85 30.72 25.33
C GLU A 670 3.70 29.20 25.52
N VAL A 671 3.35 28.46 24.45
CA VAL A 671 3.22 26.99 24.49
C VAL A 671 4.54 26.31 24.81
N LEU A 672 5.67 26.81 24.27
CA LEU A 672 7.01 26.31 24.59
C LEU A 672 7.35 26.51 26.09
N GLU A 673 7.05 27.67 26.64
CA GLU A 673 7.27 27.97 28.06
C GLU A 673 6.41 27.07 28.97
N LEU A 674 5.20 26.69 28.53
CA LEU A 674 4.32 25.79 29.27
C LEU A 674 4.75 24.31 29.17
N GLY A 675 5.78 24.00 28.36
CA GLY A 675 6.32 22.65 28.20
C GLY A 675 5.86 21.92 26.93
N GLY A 676 5.37 22.63 25.91
CA GLY A 676 5.04 22.10 24.60
C GLY A 676 3.81 21.16 24.57
N LEU A 677 3.69 20.38 23.52
CA LEU A 677 2.56 19.42 23.31
C LEU A 677 2.63 18.28 24.33
N HIS A 678 1.49 17.96 24.94
CA HIS A 678 1.31 16.79 25.79
C HIS A 678 0.56 15.69 25.02
N VAL A 679 1.13 14.49 24.93
CA VAL A 679 0.53 13.34 24.28
C VAL A 679 0.06 12.32 25.30
N ILE A 680 -1.19 11.91 25.19
CA ILE A 680 -1.82 10.88 26.02
C ILE A 680 -2.12 9.68 25.14
N GLY A 681 -1.56 8.51 25.48
CA GLY A 681 -1.98 7.23 24.92
C GLY A 681 -2.99 6.57 25.84
N THR A 682 -4.13 6.14 25.32
CA THR A 682 -5.20 5.52 26.11
C THR A 682 -5.12 3.99 26.16
N GLU A 683 -4.38 3.40 25.23
CA GLU A 683 -4.10 1.96 25.12
C GLU A 683 -2.76 1.75 24.46
N ARG A 684 -2.18 0.55 24.62
CA ARG A 684 -1.03 0.11 23.82
C ARG A 684 -1.54 -0.49 22.51
N HIS A 685 -0.86 -0.13 21.43
CA HIS A 685 -1.13 -0.71 20.11
C HIS A 685 -0.50 -2.10 19.99
N GLU A 686 -0.85 -2.82 18.95
CA GLU A 686 -0.29 -4.15 18.64
C GLU A 686 1.22 -4.11 18.40
N SER A 687 1.76 -3.00 17.94
CA SER A 687 3.19 -2.78 17.72
C SER A 687 3.74 -1.59 18.52
N ARG A 688 4.92 -1.79 19.15
CA ARG A 688 5.68 -0.71 19.83
C ARG A 688 6.02 0.44 18.90
N ARG A 689 6.15 0.14 17.62
CA ARG A 689 6.40 1.10 16.56
C ARG A 689 5.32 2.18 16.51
N VAL A 690 4.06 1.78 16.54
CA VAL A 690 2.90 2.69 16.52
C VAL A 690 2.86 3.55 17.77
N ASP A 691 3.15 2.97 18.94
CA ASP A 691 3.28 3.73 20.19
C ASP A 691 4.39 4.78 20.10
N ASN A 692 5.53 4.43 19.48
CA ASN A 692 6.65 5.37 19.27
C ASN A 692 6.28 6.49 18.26
N GLN A 693 5.47 6.19 17.24
CA GLN A 693 4.95 7.21 16.33
C GLN A 693 4.03 8.20 17.03
N LEU A 694 3.15 7.71 17.92
CA LEU A 694 2.29 8.57 18.74
C LEU A 694 3.13 9.45 19.67
N ARG A 695 4.10 8.88 20.41
CA ARG A 695 5.06 9.64 21.22
C ARG A 695 5.81 10.68 20.38
N GLY A 696 6.19 10.33 19.16
CA GLY A 696 6.92 11.17 18.22
C GLY A 696 6.15 12.40 17.70
N ARG A 697 4.85 12.52 18.02
CA ARG A 697 4.09 13.74 17.73
C ARG A 697 4.53 14.93 18.56
N SER A 698 5.13 14.69 19.72
CA SER A 698 5.63 15.69 20.67
C SER A 698 7.16 15.73 20.68
N GLY A 699 7.73 16.88 21.04
CA GLY A 699 9.18 17.05 21.20
C GLY A 699 9.97 17.04 19.89
N ARG A 700 9.48 17.68 18.84
CA ARG A 700 10.09 17.75 17.51
C ARG A 700 11.17 18.82 17.46
N GLN A 701 12.23 18.59 16.67
CA GLN A 701 13.34 19.53 16.46
C GLN A 701 13.92 20.13 17.77
N GLY A 702 13.94 19.32 18.84
CA GLY A 702 14.44 19.74 20.15
C GLY A 702 13.47 20.58 20.98
N ASP A 703 12.22 20.76 20.53
CA ASP A 703 11.19 21.43 21.33
C ASP A 703 10.85 20.62 22.60
N PRO A 704 10.45 21.26 23.70
CA PRO A 704 9.96 20.56 24.88
C PRO A 704 8.64 19.86 24.57
N GLY A 705 8.34 18.80 25.30
CA GLY A 705 7.12 18.04 25.17
C GLY A 705 7.03 16.97 26.24
N SER A 706 5.86 16.32 26.35
CA SER A 706 5.73 15.18 27.27
C SER A 706 4.75 14.16 26.76
N THR A 707 4.96 12.89 27.13
CA THR A 707 4.05 11.80 26.78
C THR A 707 3.71 10.96 27.98
N ARG A 708 2.48 10.42 28.05
CA ARG A 708 2.07 9.49 29.10
C ARG A 708 1.02 8.51 28.59
N TYR A 709 1.16 7.22 28.94
CA TYR A 709 0.17 6.20 28.63
C TYR A 709 -0.65 5.84 29.86
N PHE A 710 -1.96 5.67 29.66
CA PHE A 710 -2.94 5.20 30.64
C PHE A 710 -3.52 3.90 30.14
N LEU A 711 -3.29 2.81 30.84
CA LEU A 711 -3.57 1.46 30.42
C LEU A 711 -4.52 0.76 31.38
N SER A 712 -5.30 -0.19 30.91
CA SER A 712 -6.10 -1.10 31.73
C SER A 712 -5.66 -2.55 31.49
N LEU A 713 -5.77 -3.37 32.51
CA LEU A 713 -5.56 -4.83 32.35
C LEU A 713 -6.71 -5.47 31.57
N GLU A 714 -7.84 -4.77 31.39
CA GLU A 714 -8.99 -5.20 30.58
C GLU A 714 -8.84 -4.83 29.10
N ASP A 715 -7.82 -4.00 28.74
CA ASP A 715 -7.56 -3.63 27.33
C ASP A 715 -7.33 -4.89 26.48
N ASN A 716 -7.84 -4.90 25.25
CA ASN A 716 -7.88 -6.07 24.36
C ASN A 716 -6.50 -6.73 24.19
N LEU A 717 -5.43 -5.95 24.04
CA LEU A 717 -4.08 -6.48 23.90
C LEU A 717 -3.69 -7.39 25.08
N PHE A 718 -4.00 -6.98 26.30
CA PHE A 718 -3.63 -7.72 27.50
C PHE A 718 -4.59 -8.86 27.79
N ARG A 719 -5.87 -8.70 27.48
CA ARG A 719 -6.90 -9.75 27.60
C ARG A 719 -6.58 -10.94 26.70
N ILE A 720 -6.19 -10.66 25.44
CA ILE A 720 -5.96 -11.71 24.42
C ILE A 720 -4.55 -12.32 24.52
N PHE A 721 -3.53 -11.49 24.71
CA PHE A 721 -2.11 -11.94 24.64
C PHE A 721 -1.36 -11.96 25.98
N GLY A 722 -1.96 -11.43 27.03
CA GLY A 722 -1.32 -11.29 28.34
C GLY A 722 -1.08 -12.59 29.11
N GLY A 723 -1.87 -13.61 28.81
CA GLY A 723 -1.77 -14.95 29.42
C GLY A 723 -2.02 -15.00 30.93
N ASP A 724 -1.73 -16.17 31.54
CA ASP A 724 -2.03 -16.47 32.95
C ASP A 724 -1.41 -15.50 33.97
N ARG A 725 -0.28 -14.88 33.62
CA ARG A 725 0.41 -13.92 34.51
C ARG A 725 -0.40 -12.63 34.72
N ILE A 726 -1.01 -12.12 33.65
CA ILE A 726 -1.86 -10.92 33.74
C ILE A 726 -3.19 -11.24 34.42
N GLN A 727 -3.77 -12.42 34.15
CA GLN A 727 -4.96 -12.89 34.86
C GLN A 727 -4.71 -13.08 36.37
N ALA A 728 -3.53 -13.62 36.74
CA ALA A 728 -3.13 -13.72 38.15
C ALA A 728 -2.93 -12.34 38.80
N LEU A 729 -2.40 -11.35 38.06
CA LEU A 729 -2.30 -9.97 38.50
C LEU A 729 -3.68 -9.32 38.70
N MET A 730 -4.60 -9.50 37.74
CA MET A 730 -5.99 -9.02 37.85
C MET A 730 -6.69 -9.55 39.12
N SER A 731 -6.48 -10.81 39.44
CA SER A 731 -7.05 -11.44 40.66
C SER A 731 -6.39 -10.98 41.97
N ALA A 732 -5.12 -10.58 41.93
CA ALA A 732 -4.36 -10.12 43.11
C ALA A 732 -4.68 -8.66 43.50
N PHE A 733 -5.03 -7.80 42.54
CA PHE A 733 -5.36 -6.40 42.77
C PHE A 733 -6.87 -6.23 43.02
N ARG A 734 -7.25 -5.86 44.26
CA ARG A 734 -8.64 -5.73 44.67
C ARG A 734 -9.22 -4.32 44.54
N VAL A 735 -8.39 -3.32 44.26
CA VAL A 735 -8.80 -1.88 44.22
C VAL A 735 -8.87 -1.43 42.75
N GLU A 736 -10.04 -1.03 42.29
CA GLU A 736 -10.31 -0.76 40.88
C GLU A 736 -9.74 0.59 40.37
N ASP A 737 -9.75 1.62 41.19
CA ASP A 737 -9.42 2.99 40.77
C ASP A 737 -8.01 3.47 41.18
N MET A 738 -7.15 2.60 41.75
CA MET A 738 -5.80 3.02 42.09
C MET A 738 -4.81 2.78 40.95
N PRO A 739 -4.02 3.79 40.58
CA PRO A 739 -2.95 3.62 39.62
C PRO A 739 -1.84 2.70 40.15
N ILE A 740 -1.41 1.77 39.31
CA ILE A 740 -0.34 0.84 39.62
C ILE A 740 0.87 1.22 38.76
N GLU A 741 1.88 1.81 39.40
CA GLU A 741 3.16 2.12 38.75
C GLU A 741 4.18 1.04 39.20
N SER A 742 4.45 0.07 38.35
CA SER A 742 5.38 -1.02 38.64
C SER A 742 6.20 -1.36 37.41
N GLY A 743 7.53 -1.25 37.51
CA GLY A 743 8.43 -1.63 36.41
C GLY A 743 8.31 -3.11 36.01
N MET A 744 7.83 -3.99 36.89
CA MET A 744 7.57 -5.41 36.58
C MET A 744 6.36 -5.52 35.66
N LEU A 745 5.34 -4.68 35.87
CA LEU A 745 4.14 -4.64 35.07
C LEU A 745 4.44 -4.14 33.65
N THR A 746 5.14 -3.00 33.56
CA THR A 746 5.60 -2.44 32.27
C THR A 746 6.40 -3.46 31.45
N ASN A 747 7.32 -4.19 32.08
CA ASN A 747 8.08 -5.25 31.40
C ASN A 747 7.17 -6.41 30.91
N SER A 748 6.14 -6.78 31.68
CA SER A 748 5.20 -7.84 31.26
C SER A 748 4.33 -7.41 30.11
N LEU A 749 3.92 -6.12 30.06
CA LEU A 749 3.20 -5.49 28.97
C LEU A 749 4.05 -5.44 27.70
N ASP A 750 5.32 -5.04 27.81
CA ASP A 750 6.26 -5.02 26.70
C ASP A 750 6.49 -6.43 26.12
N GLU A 751 6.54 -7.47 26.99
CA GLU A 751 6.65 -8.86 26.53
C GLU A 751 5.39 -9.37 25.83
N ALA A 752 4.20 -8.94 26.28
CA ALA A 752 2.95 -9.26 25.60
C ALA A 752 2.93 -8.63 24.20
N GLN A 753 3.28 -7.35 24.09
CA GLN A 753 3.35 -6.64 22.81
C GLN A 753 4.36 -7.28 21.84
N LYS A 754 5.54 -7.70 22.31
CA LYS A 754 6.51 -8.44 21.49
C LYS A 754 5.99 -9.78 20.99
N LYS A 755 5.12 -10.47 21.75
CA LYS A 755 4.48 -11.70 21.28
C LYS A 755 3.49 -11.41 20.14
N VAL A 756 2.75 -10.30 20.23
CA VAL A 756 1.82 -9.87 19.18
C VAL A 756 2.60 -9.52 17.93
N GLU A 757 3.66 -8.70 18.06
CA GLU A 757 4.55 -8.33 16.94
C GLU A 757 5.07 -9.58 16.23
N ARG A 758 5.54 -10.57 16.97
CA ARG A 758 6.03 -11.86 16.41
C ARG A 758 4.93 -12.64 15.72
N TYR A 759 3.74 -12.71 16.31
CA TYR A 759 2.60 -13.40 15.72
C TYR A 759 2.23 -12.81 14.34
N PHE A 760 2.17 -11.49 14.22
CA PHE A 760 1.89 -10.84 12.94
C PHE A 760 3.06 -10.95 11.95
N TYR A 761 4.30 -10.93 12.43
CA TYR A 761 5.47 -11.23 11.59
C TYR A 761 5.38 -12.63 10.98
N ASP A 762 5.04 -13.65 11.79
CA ASP A 762 4.91 -15.02 11.33
C ASP A 762 3.81 -15.14 10.24
N ILE A 763 2.68 -14.43 10.39
CA ILE A 763 1.61 -14.38 9.37
C ILE A 763 2.14 -13.75 8.07
N ARG A 764 2.79 -12.59 8.13
CA ARG A 764 3.34 -11.92 6.94
C ARG A 764 4.43 -12.75 6.27
N LYS A 765 5.26 -13.41 7.06
CA LYS A 765 6.28 -14.31 6.55
C LYS A 765 5.66 -15.51 5.84
N GLN A 766 4.63 -16.11 6.42
CA GLN A 766 3.91 -17.21 5.78
C GLN A 766 3.29 -16.76 4.46
N LEU A 767 2.63 -15.59 4.44
CA LEU A 767 2.09 -15.02 3.22
C LEU A 767 3.18 -14.86 2.14
N PHE A 768 4.32 -14.32 2.51
CA PHE A 768 5.46 -14.13 1.62
C PHE A 768 6.00 -15.47 1.10
N ASP A 769 6.22 -16.45 1.97
CA ASP A 769 6.77 -17.76 1.61
C ASP A 769 5.88 -18.51 0.60
N TYR A 770 4.55 -18.41 0.73
CA TYR A 770 3.59 -18.97 -0.20
C TYR A 770 3.49 -18.15 -1.49
N ASP A 771 3.42 -16.82 -1.40
CA ASP A 771 3.32 -15.95 -2.59
C ASP A 771 4.60 -15.96 -3.42
N GLN A 772 5.76 -16.23 -2.84
CA GLN A 772 7.01 -16.32 -3.58
C GLN A 772 6.97 -17.38 -4.70
N VAL A 773 6.25 -18.49 -4.47
CA VAL A 773 6.04 -19.53 -5.49
C VAL A 773 5.19 -18.98 -6.62
N LEU A 774 4.06 -18.36 -6.28
CA LEU A 774 3.15 -17.76 -7.25
C LEU A 774 3.80 -16.58 -7.97
N ASN A 775 4.65 -15.80 -7.29
CA ASN A 775 5.30 -14.63 -7.88
C ASN A 775 6.28 -15.03 -9.00
N SER A 776 7.05 -16.09 -8.82
CA SER A 776 7.95 -16.58 -9.87
C SER A 776 7.20 -17.06 -11.12
N GLN A 777 5.98 -17.57 -10.95
CA GLN A 777 5.09 -17.95 -12.05
C GLN A 777 4.46 -16.70 -12.70
N ARG A 778 3.99 -15.75 -11.88
CA ARG A 778 3.41 -14.47 -12.32
C ARG A 778 4.38 -13.68 -13.19
N GLU A 779 5.63 -13.54 -12.75
CA GLU A 779 6.67 -12.84 -13.52
C GLU A 779 6.85 -13.42 -14.91
N LYS A 780 6.86 -14.75 -15.05
CA LYS A 780 6.97 -15.42 -16.34
C LYS A 780 5.74 -15.24 -17.20
N VAL A 781 4.54 -15.40 -16.64
CA VAL A 781 3.27 -15.24 -17.38
C VAL A 781 3.13 -13.80 -17.85
N TYR A 782 3.41 -12.82 -16.98
CA TYR A 782 3.32 -11.40 -17.33
C TYR A 782 4.41 -10.99 -18.35
N PHE A 783 5.59 -11.59 -18.26
CA PHE A 783 6.64 -11.39 -19.27
C PHE A 783 6.21 -11.90 -20.65
N GLU A 784 5.72 -13.14 -20.77
CA GLU A 784 5.23 -13.70 -22.03
C GLU A 784 4.04 -12.90 -22.59
N ARG A 785 3.13 -12.49 -21.70
CA ARG A 785 1.98 -11.66 -22.06
C ARG A 785 2.43 -10.29 -22.60
N ARG A 786 3.35 -9.63 -21.92
CA ARG A 786 3.87 -8.32 -22.35
C ARG A 786 4.69 -8.44 -23.65
N ARG A 787 5.43 -9.52 -23.80
CA ARG A 787 6.13 -9.85 -25.05
C ARG A 787 5.14 -9.90 -26.20
N ALA A 788 4.04 -10.62 -26.07
CA ALA A 788 2.99 -10.70 -27.11
C ALA A 788 2.30 -9.35 -27.36
N LEU A 789 2.00 -8.57 -26.31
CA LEU A 789 1.33 -7.28 -26.40
C LEU A 789 2.16 -6.24 -27.17
N THR A 790 3.49 -6.19 -26.93
CA THR A 790 4.41 -5.20 -27.52
C THR A 790 5.20 -5.72 -28.71
N ALA A 791 5.00 -7.00 -29.11
CA ALA A 791 5.74 -7.65 -30.17
C ALA A 791 5.55 -6.98 -31.52
N THR A 792 6.65 -6.90 -32.28
CA THR A 792 6.59 -6.67 -33.73
C THR A 792 6.03 -7.91 -34.43
N ARG A 793 5.79 -7.81 -35.75
CA ARG A 793 5.33 -8.97 -36.53
C ARG A 793 6.33 -10.13 -36.47
N GLU A 794 7.61 -9.82 -36.60
CA GLU A 794 8.69 -10.80 -36.58
C GLU A 794 8.82 -11.49 -35.22
N ASP A 795 8.74 -10.71 -34.13
CA ASP A 795 8.82 -11.26 -32.76
C ASP A 795 7.62 -12.17 -32.43
N LEU A 796 6.42 -11.80 -32.90
CA LEU A 796 5.21 -12.60 -32.68
C LEU A 796 5.27 -13.90 -33.47
N GLN A 797 5.74 -13.84 -34.71
CA GLN A 797 5.97 -15.02 -35.54
C GLN A 797 6.98 -15.99 -34.91
N GLU A 798 8.08 -15.46 -34.34
CA GLU A 798 9.05 -16.28 -33.62
C GLU A 798 8.41 -16.96 -32.39
N GLN A 799 7.59 -16.23 -31.64
CA GLN A 799 6.87 -16.77 -30.48
C GLN A 799 5.87 -17.87 -30.90
N MET A 800 5.17 -17.69 -31.99
CA MET A 800 4.24 -18.69 -32.52
C MET A 800 4.95 -19.95 -32.99
N LEU A 801 6.09 -19.84 -33.66
CA LEU A 801 6.91 -20.98 -34.06
C LEU A 801 7.46 -21.74 -32.85
N GLU A 802 7.90 -21.03 -31.81
CA GLU A 802 8.29 -21.63 -30.51
C GLU A 802 7.13 -22.41 -29.89
N TYR A 803 5.91 -21.84 -29.88
CA TYR A 803 4.74 -22.52 -29.34
C TYR A 803 4.37 -23.77 -30.15
N ALA A 804 4.49 -23.72 -31.48
CA ALA A 804 4.24 -24.85 -32.34
C ALA A 804 5.26 -26.00 -32.10
N GLU A 805 6.54 -25.67 -31.99
CA GLU A 805 7.60 -26.62 -31.68
C GLU A 805 7.37 -27.32 -30.33
N LEU A 806 7.15 -26.53 -29.27
CA LEU A 806 6.89 -27.08 -27.93
C LEU A 806 5.60 -27.91 -27.86
N THR A 807 4.57 -27.54 -28.64
CA THR A 807 3.33 -28.30 -28.72
C THR A 807 3.54 -29.65 -29.42
N ILE A 808 4.30 -29.69 -30.50
CA ILE A 808 4.70 -30.91 -31.17
C ILE A 808 5.52 -31.80 -30.23
N ASP A 809 6.46 -31.23 -29.52
CA ASP A 809 7.26 -31.95 -28.51
C ASP A 809 6.40 -32.58 -27.42
N ASP A 810 5.44 -31.81 -26.86
CA ASP A 810 4.50 -32.31 -25.86
C ASP A 810 3.65 -33.49 -26.44
N ILE A 811 3.17 -33.39 -27.69
CA ILE A 811 2.38 -34.43 -28.32
C ILE A 811 3.23 -35.68 -28.58
N VAL A 812 4.46 -35.53 -29.09
CA VAL A 812 5.38 -36.64 -29.33
C VAL A 812 5.71 -37.36 -28.02
N ASN A 813 6.09 -36.61 -26.98
CA ASN A 813 6.45 -37.19 -25.67
C ASN A 813 5.27 -37.92 -25.00
N ALA A 814 4.04 -37.47 -25.22
CA ALA A 814 2.84 -38.11 -24.66
C ALA A 814 2.43 -39.39 -25.38
N ASN A 815 2.84 -39.58 -26.64
CA ASN A 815 2.41 -40.69 -27.45
C ASN A 815 3.53 -41.67 -27.81
N ILE A 816 4.80 -41.33 -27.64
CA ILE A 816 5.97 -42.13 -28.01
C ILE A 816 6.80 -42.43 -26.76
N ASP A 817 6.98 -43.71 -26.47
CA ASP A 817 7.96 -44.14 -25.47
C ASP A 817 9.33 -44.34 -26.14
N ALA A 818 10.29 -43.46 -25.80
CA ALA A 818 11.65 -43.51 -26.35
C ALA A 818 12.42 -44.78 -25.93
N SER A 819 11.95 -45.56 -24.96
CA SER A 819 12.57 -46.82 -24.52
C SER A 819 12.21 -48.02 -25.41
N GLU A 820 11.15 -47.88 -26.23
CA GLU A 820 10.69 -48.90 -27.18
C GLU A 820 11.41 -48.71 -28.55
N PRO A 821 11.57 -49.81 -29.32
CA PRO A 821 12.08 -49.71 -30.68
C PRO A 821 11.14 -48.88 -31.60
N ALA A 822 11.71 -48.07 -32.49
CA ALA A 822 10.95 -47.22 -33.39
C ALA A 822 9.92 -47.96 -34.27
N THR A 823 10.10 -49.27 -34.49
CA THR A 823 9.17 -50.16 -35.20
C THR A 823 7.86 -50.44 -34.47
N GLU A 824 7.88 -50.28 -33.15
CA GLU A 824 6.73 -50.56 -32.26
C GLU A 824 5.95 -49.28 -31.89
N TRP A 825 6.45 -48.09 -32.25
CA TRP A 825 5.80 -46.82 -31.93
C TRP A 825 4.41 -46.69 -32.55
N PRO A 826 3.39 -46.20 -31.81
CA PRO A 826 2.01 -46.07 -32.30
C PRO A 826 1.85 -44.81 -33.17
N LEU A 827 2.53 -44.78 -34.34
CA LEU A 827 2.60 -43.59 -35.20
C LEU A 827 1.21 -43.19 -35.78
N GLU A 828 0.30 -44.13 -36.01
CA GLU A 828 -1.07 -43.83 -36.45
C GLU A 828 -1.82 -43.02 -35.41
N GLY A 829 -1.67 -43.38 -34.12
CA GLY A 829 -2.23 -42.62 -32.99
C GLY A 829 -1.66 -41.22 -32.91
N LEU A 830 -0.32 -41.08 -33.11
CA LEU A 830 0.37 -39.79 -33.14
C LEU A 830 -0.16 -38.88 -34.24
N VAL A 831 -0.28 -39.40 -35.49
CA VAL A 831 -0.85 -38.65 -36.63
C VAL A 831 -2.28 -38.20 -36.32
N GLY A 832 -3.12 -39.12 -35.75
CA GLY A 832 -4.48 -38.79 -35.34
C GLY A 832 -4.55 -37.62 -34.36
N LYS A 833 -3.60 -37.51 -33.40
CA LYS A 833 -3.52 -36.40 -32.46
C LYS A 833 -3.06 -35.10 -33.12
N LEU A 834 -2.03 -35.16 -33.96
CA LEU A 834 -1.54 -33.99 -34.69
C LEU A 834 -2.64 -33.38 -35.60
N ARG A 835 -3.43 -34.22 -36.30
CA ARG A 835 -4.56 -33.77 -37.14
C ARG A 835 -5.67 -33.06 -36.34
N GLN A 836 -5.83 -33.37 -35.04
CA GLN A 836 -6.80 -32.67 -34.18
C GLN A 836 -6.37 -31.23 -33.90
N TYR A 837 -5.10 -30.92 -33.90
CA TYR A 837 -4.58 -29.57 -33.62
C TYR A 837 -4.39 -28.73 -34.90
N CYS A 838 -4.06 -29.39 -36.03
CA CYS A 838 -3.81 -28.67 -37.26
C CYS A 838 -4.26 -29.52 -38.45
N TYR A 839 -5.24 -29.01 -39.22
CA TYR A 839 -5.80 -29.73 -40.39
C TYR A 839 -4.78 -29.90 -41.52
N TYR A 840 -3.71 -29.06 -41.58
CA TYR A 840 -2.64 -29.21 -42.57
C TYR A 840 -1.83 -30.50 -42.38
N PHE A 841 -1.85 -31.10 -41.21
CA PHE A 841 -1.27 -32.43 -40.96
C PHE A 841 -2.13 -33.57 -41.56
N GLY A 842 -3.29 -33.25 -42.18
CA GLY A 842 -4.09 -34.21 -42.91
C GLY A 842 -3.39 -34.87 -44.09
N GLU A 843 -2.35 -34.21 -44.62
CA GLU A 843 -1.51 -34.69 -45.72
C GLU A 843 -0.44 -35.69 -45.25
N ILE A 844 -0.17 -35.82 -43.95
CA ILE A 844 0.86 -36.68 -43.38
C ILE A 844 0.23 -37.98 -42.89
N ASP A 845 0.81 -39.11 -43.32
CA ASP A 845 0.41 -40.45 -42.92
C ASP A 845 1.53 -41.17 -42.14
N GLU A 846 1.20 -42.31 -41.53
CA GLU A 846 2.18 -43.17 -40.86
C GLU A 846 3.34 -43.58 -41.75
N SER A 847 3.07 -43.79 -43.06
CA SER A 847 4.06 -44.15 -44.06
C SER A 847 5.17 -43.11 -44.28
N ASP A 848 4.88 -41.84 -43.93
CA ASP A 848 5.86 -40.73 -43.99
C ASP A 848 6.74 -40.68 -42.74
N LEU A 849 6.15 -40.98 -41.58
CA LEU A 849 6.86 -40.90 -40.30
C LEU A 849 7.75 -42.09 -40.00
N ARG A 850 7.31 -43.32 -40.40
CA ARG A 850 8.02 -44.55 -40.06
C ARG A 850 9.47 -44.60 -40.58
N PRO A 851 9.77 -44.23 -41.85
CA PRO A 851 11.14 -44.20 -42.32
C PRO A 851 12.04 -43.19 -41.64
N VAL A 852 11.46 -42.06 -41.17
CA VAL A 852 12.17 -41.01 -40.42
C VAL A 852 12.50 -41.51 -39.01
N ALA A 853 11.53 -42.10 -38.34
CA ALA A 853 11.63 -42.68 -37.01
C ALA A 853 12.67 -43.81 -36.95
N GLU A 854 12.65 -44.73 -37.91
CA GLU A 854 13.59 -45.88 -37.98
C GLU A 854 15.04 -45.45 -38.28
N LYS A 855 15.25 -44.39 -39.07
CA LYS A 855 16.60 -43.92 -39.41
C LYS A 855 17.24 -43.05 -38.35
N GLY A 856 16.48 -42.20 -37.68
CA GLY A 856 17.06 -41.17 -36.80
C GLY A 856 16.45 -41.10 -35.40
N GLY A 857 15.53 -42.03 -35.08
CA GLY A 857 14.89 -42.07 -33.75
C GLY A 857 13.96 -40.88 -33.47
N ILE A 858 13.68 -40.66 -32.20
CA ILE A 858 12.70 -39.66 -31.72
C ILE A 858 13.08 -38.24 -32.13
N ASN A 859 14.39 -37.88 -32.13
CA ASN A 859 14.85 -36.55 -32.48
C ASN A 859 14.57 -36.22 -33.95
N ALA A 860 14.90 -37.17 -34.90
CA ALA A 860 14.64 -36.98 -36.30
C ALA A 860 13.10 -36.91 -36.61
N LEU A 861 12.30 -37.64 -35.84
CA LEU A 861 10.85 -37.55 -35.93
C LEU A 861 10.31 -36.18 -35.50
N ARG A 862 10.86 -35.62 -34.40
CA ARG A 862 10.55 -34.27 -33.94
C ARG A 862 10.94 -33.23 -34.97
N ASP A 863 12.21 -33.24 -35.42
CA ASP A 863 12.70 -32.27 -36.39
C ASP A 863 11.85 -32.27 -37.66
N PHE A 864 11.45 -33.43 -38.13
CA PHE A 864 10.56 -33.57 -39.32
C PHE A 864 9.18 -32.97 -39.04
N LEU A 865 8.58 -33.26 -37.88
CA LEU A 865 7.25 -32.73 -37.52
C LEU A 865 7.27 -31.21 -37.27
N VAL A 866 8.37 -30.69 -36.68
CA VAL A 866 8.59 -29.25 -36.48
C VAL A 866 8.70 -28.53 -37.82
N GLU A 867 9.48 -29.08 -38.82
CA GLU A 867 9.55 -28.54 -40.17
C GLU A 867 8.14 -28.49 -40.83
N LYS A 868 7.37 -29.55 -40.71
CA LYS A 868 6.01 -29.59 -41.23
C LYS A 868 5.05 -28.63 -40.48
N GLY A 869 5.21 -28.45 -39.21
CA GLY A 869 4.51 -27.43 -38.38
C GLY A 869 4.82 -26.00 -38.84
N GLN A 870 6.07 -25.71 -39.13
CA GLN A 870 6.50 -24.39 -39.64
C GLN A 870 5.89 -24.14 -41.05
N ASP A 871 5.94 -25.16 -41.94
CA ASP A 871 5.29 -25.09 -43.27
C ASP A 871 3.78 -24.82 -43.16
N ALA A 872 3.10 -25.51 -42.24
CA ALA A 872 1.68 -25.34 -41.99
C ALA A 872 1.34 -23.94 -41.48
N TYR A 873 2.15 -23.42 -40.54
CA TYR A 873 1.99 -22.06 -40.03
C TYR A 873 2.18 -21.01 -41.14
N ASN A 874 3.25 -21.12 -41.93
CA ASN A 874 3.50 -20.20 -43.03
C ASN A 874 2.36 -20.18 -44.08
N ARG A 875 1.79 -21.34 -44.40
CA ARG A 875 0.59 -21.45 -45.30
C ARG A 875 -0.59 -20.70 -44.66
N LYS A 876 -0.83 -20.89 -43.36
CA LYS A 876 -1.89 -20.24 -42.61
C LYS A 876 -1.77 -18.72 -42.63
N CYS A 877 -0.59 -18.20 -42.38
CA CYS A 877 -0.30 -16.78 -42.45
C CYS A 877 -0.63 -16.21 -43.84
N GLN A 878 -0.21 -16.91 -44.92
CA GLN A 878 -0.49 -16.47 -46.29
C GLN A 878 -2.00 -16.47 -46.61
N GLU A 879 -2.75 -17.45 -46.10
CA GLU A 879 -4.20 -17.54 -46.30
C GLU A 879 -4.94 -16.39 -45.61
N VAL A 880 -4.57 -16.08 -44.37
CA VAL A 880 -5.23 -15.04 -43.56
C VAL A 880 -4.84 -13.65 -44.03
N ASP A 881 -3.56 -13.37 -44.25
CA ASP A 881 -3.07 -12.09 -44.74
C ASP A 881 -3.50 -11.75 -46.18
N ALA A 882 -3.93 -12.77 -46.96
CA ALA A 882 -4.57 -12.55 -48.26
C ALA A 882 -5.97 -11.92 -48.13
N VAL A 883 -6.62 -11.98 -46.97
CA VAL A 883 -7.93 -11.35 -46.72
C VAL A 883 -7.73 -9.89 -46.31
N GLU A 884 -6.84 -9.63 -45.34
CA GLU A 884 -6.49 -8.29 -44.88
C GLU A 884 -5.03 -8.31 -44.34
N SER A 885 -4.25 -7.27 -44.68
CA SER A 885 -2.86 -7.15 -44.20
C SER A 885 -2.83 -7.05 -42.71
N ASP A 886 -1.89 -7.75 -42.08
CA ASP A 886 -1.65 -7.78 -40.65
C ASP A 886 -2.75 -8.45 -39.77
N LEU A 887 -3.83 -8.96 -40.42
CA LEU A 887 -4.92 -9.63 -39.69
C LEU A 887 -4.44 -10.86 -38.90
N MET A 888 -3.46 -11.58 -39.44
CA MET A 888 -2.87 -12.72 -38.74
C MET A 888 -2.17 -12.28 -37.45
N MET A 889 -1.40 -11.20 -37.48
CA MET A 889 -0.72 -10.64 -36.32
C MET A 889 -1.72 -10.23 -35.22
N GLU A 890 -2.81 -9.57 -35.62
CA GLU A 890 -3.86 -9.20 -34.64
C GLU A 890 -4.54 -10.41 -34.02
N ALA A 891 -4.85 -11.42 -34.83
CA ALA A 891 -5.46 -12.68 -34.37
C ALA A 891 -4.52 -13.44 -33.40
N GLU A 892 -3.24 -13.56 -33.74
CA GLU A 892 -2.23 -14.20 -32.89
C GLU A 892 -2.10 -13.51 -31.53
N ARG A 893 -1.97 -12.18 -31.55
CA ARG A 893 -1.94 -11.37 -30.32
C ARG A 893 -3.19 -11.60 -29.48
N PHE A 894 -4.36 -11.52 -30.07
CA PHE A 894 -5.62 -11.76 -29.39
C PHE A 894 -5.71 -13.15 -28.77
N PHE A 895 -5.33 -14.21 -29.50
CA PHE A 895 -5.37 -15.57 -28.97
C PHE A 895 -4.38 -15.79 -27.84
N ILE A 896 -3.14 -15.28 -27.95
CA ILE A 896 -2.16 -15.40 -26.88
C ILE A 896 -2.67 -14.69 -25.61
N LEU A 897 -3.11 -13.44 -25.72
CA LEU A 897 -3.62 -12.68 -24.59
C LEU A 897 -4.84 -13.33 -23.96
N SER A 898 -5.85 -13.67 -24.75
CA SER A 898 -7.10 -14.26 -24.28
C SER A 898 -6.90 -15.63 -23.61
N GLN A 899 -6.10 -16.53 -24.20
CA GLN A 899 -5.83 -17.83 -23.59
C GLN A 899 -4.99 -17.72 -22.32
N THR A 900 -4.00 -16.83 -22.32
CA THR A 900 -3.17 -16.58 -21.14
C THR A 900 -4.02 -16.04 -20.00
N ASP A 901 -4.87 -15.04 -20.24
CA ASP A 901 -5.68 -14.41 -19.22
C ASP A 901 -6.71 -15.38 -18.60
N ASN A 902 -7.37 -16.18 -19.44
CA ASN A 902 -8.36 -17.15 -18.99
C ASN A 902 -7.72 -18.27 -18.14
N LEU A 903 -6.65 -18.88 -18.63
CA LEU A 903 -6.00 -19.99 -17.94
C LEU A 903 -5.22 -19.52 -16.70
N TRP A 904 -4.65 -18.31 -16.72
CA TRP A 904 -4.05 -17.71 -15.54
C TRP A 904 -5.07 -17.47 -14.42
N LYS A 905 -6.26 -16.98 -14.77
CA LYS A 905 -7.37 -16.81 -13.82
C LYS A 905 -7.80 -18.15 -13.20
N GLU A 906 -7.90 -19.21 -14.00
CA GLU A 906 -8.22 -20.57 -13.51
C GLU A 906 -7.09 -21.09 -12.61
N HIS A 907 -5.83 -20.86 -12.97
CA HIS A 907 -4.66 -21.24 -12.19
C HIS A 907 -4.63 -20.56 -10.82
N LEU A 908 -4.93 -19.25 -10.73
CA LEU A 908 -5.03 -18.53 -9.46
C LEU A 908 -6.06 -19.16 -8.52
N GLN A 909 -7.17 -19.67 -9.04
CA GLN A 909 -8.16 -20.37 -8.24
C GLN A 909 -7.65 -21.76 -7.81
N ALA A 910 -7.09 -22.54 -8.75
CA ALA A 910 -6.56 -23.87 -8.47
C ALA A 910 -5.46 -23.84 -7.40
N ILE A 911 -4.52 -22.90 -7.49
CA ILE A 911 -3.41 -22.78 -6.54
C ILE A 911 -3.89 -22.37 -5.15
N LYS A 912 -4.98 -21.60 -5.06
CA LYS A 912 -5.63 -21.25 -3.79
C LYS A 912 -6.24 -22.47 -3.10
N PHE A 913 -6.88 -23.36 -3.87
CA PHE A 913 -7.36 -24.63 -3.35
C PHE A 913 -6.22 -25.53 -2.86
N VAL A 914 -5.11 -25.59 -3.61
CA VAL A 914 -3.91 -26.32 -3.17
C VAL A 914 -3.38 -25.75 -1.85
N GLN A 915 -3.29 -24.45 -1.72
CA GLN A 915 -2.83 -23.78 -0.50
C GLN A 915 -3.68 -24.16 0.73
N GLN A 916 -4.99 -24.26 0.58
CA GLN A 916 -5.88 -24.72 1.66
C GLN A 916 -5.71 -26.20 1.95
N ALA A 917 -5.59 -27.04 0.90
CA ALA A 917 -5.49 -28.50 1.03
C ALA A 917 -4.18 -28.97 1.67
N VAL A 918 -3.04 -28.32 1.34
CA VAL A 918 -1.73 -28.71 1.90
C VAL A 918 -1.63 -28.45 3.40
N GLY A 919 -2.39 -27.46 3.92
CA GLY A 919 -2.48 -27.20 5.36
C GLY A 919 -2.97 -28.42 6.15
N LEU A 920 -3.86 -29.22 5.59
CA LEU A 920 -4.37 -30.45 6.19
C LEU A 920 -3.33 -31.60 6.15
N ARG A 921 -2.41 -31.60 5.18
CA ARG A 921 -1.35 -32.63 5.05
C ARG A 921 -0.25 -32.49 6.10
N GLY A 922 -0.15 -31.36 6.78
CA GLY A 922 0.74 -31.18 7.93
C GLY A 922 0.52 -32.22 9.04
N TYR A 923 -0.70 -32.75 9.18
CA TYR A 923 -0.99 -33.87 10.09
C TYR A 923 -0.30 -35.20 9.69
N ALA A 924 0.09 -35.34 8.41
CA ALA A 924 0.83 -36.49 7.89
C ALA A 924 2.37 -36.34 7.96
N GLN A 925 2.89 -35.38 8.75
CA GLN A 925 4.32 -35.07 8.92
C GLN A 925 5.02 -34.59 7.62
N LYS A 926 4.31 -34.13 6.62
CA LYS A 926 4.88 -33.50 5.43
C LYS A 926 4.95 -31.99 5.65
N ASP A 927 6.00 -31.36 5.12
CA ASP A 927 6.10 -29.89 5.13
C ASP A 927 5.10 -29.30 4.12
N PRO A 928 4.07 -28.54 4.58
CA PRO A 928 3.05 -27.99 3.71
C PRO A 928 3.61 -27.09 2.59
N LEU A 929 4.70 -26.34 2.88
CA LEU A 929 5.30 -25.44 1.89
C LEU A 929 5.99 -26.22 0.76
N ILE A 930 6.64 -27.32 1.08
CA ILE A 930 7.29 -28.18 0.07
C ILE A 930 6.24 -28.84 -0.83
N GLU A 931 5.16 -29.40 -0.25
CA GLU A 931 4.05 -29.96 -1.03
C GLU A 931 3.39 -28.90 -1.93
N TYR A 932 3.17 -27.70 -1.39
CA TYR A 932 2.65 -26.57 -2.17
C TYR A 932 3.53 -26.20 -3.36
N LYS A 933 4.87 -26.16 -3.16
CA LYS A 933 5.83 -25.88 -4.24
C LYS A 933 5.76 -26.93 -5.35
N LEU A 934 5.68 -28.20 -4.99
CA LEU A 934 5.61 -29.31 -5.95
C LEU A 934 4.31 -29.31 -6.74
N GLU A 935 3.17 -29.23 -6.08
CA GLU A 935 1.86 -29.20 -6.73
C GLU A 935 1.67 -27.91 -7.56
N GLY A 936 2.09 -26.76 -7.03
CA GLY A 936 2.04 -25.49 -7.75
C GLY A 936 2.91 -25.48 -9.00
N PHE A 937 4.07 -26.14 -8.97
CA PHE A 937 4.93 -26.31 -10.16
C PHE A 937 4.25 -27.19 -11.23
N ASN A 938 3.65 -28.30 -10.81
CA ASN A 938 2.96 -29.19 -11.74
C ASN A 938 1.76 -28.51 -12.42
N LEU A 939 0.92 -27.81 -11.63
CA LEU A 939 -0.21 -27.02 -12.15
C LEU A 939 0.24 -25.93 -13.12
N TYR A 940 1.34 -25.24 -12.79
CA TYR A 940 1.90 -24.21 -13.66
C TYR A 940 2.39 -24.78 -14.98
N THR A 941 3.12 -25.89 -14.96
CA THR A 941 3.65 -26.55 -16.16
C THR A 941 2.50 -27.02 -17.06
N GLU A 942 1.45 -27.60 -16.50
CA GLU A 942 0.25 -28.04 -17.23
C GLU A 942 -0.48 -26.84 -17.83
N MET A 943 -0.67 -25.77 -17.08
CA MET A 943 -1.29 -24.53 -17.58
C MET A 943 -0.50 -23.95 -18.76
N MET A 944 0.82 -23.84 -18.68
CA MET A 944 1.64 -23.30 -19.77
C MET A 944 1.55 -24.18 -21.03
N ALA A 945 1.56 -25.49 -20.88
CA ALA A 945 1.36 -26.42 -21.98
C ALA A 945 -0.06 -26.26 -22.59
N GLN A 946 -1.06 -26.04 -21.76
CA GLN A 946 -2.44 -25.81 -22.23
C GLN A 946 -2.59 -24.48 -22.96
N ILE A 947 -1.96 -23.39 -22.47
CA ILE A 947 -1.93 -22.11 -23.18
C ILE A 947 -1.38 -22.30 -24.59
N ARG A 948 -0.20 -22.91 -24.73
CA ARG A 948 0.43 -23.15 -26.05
C ARG A 948 -0.48 -23.94 -26.97
N ARG A 949 -1.02 -25.06 -26.49
CA ARG A 949 -1.94 -25.91 -27.28
C ARG A 949 -3.18 -25.15 -27.73
N ASN A 950 -3.81 -24.42 -26.83
CA ASN A 950 -5.03 -23.67 -27.15
C ASN A 950 -4.76 -22.53 -28.16
N VAL A 951 -3.64 -21.82 -28.01
CA VAL A 951 -3.24 -20.75 -28.93
C VAL A 951 -3.02 -21.34 -30.33
N ILE A 952 -2.18 -22.37 -30.43
CA ILE A 952 -1.89 -23.05 -31.72
C ILE A 952 -3.16 -23.60 -32.37
N TYR A 953 -4.04 -24.26 -31.58
CA TYR A 953 -5.33 -24.74 -32.07
C TYR A 953 -6.20 -23.58 -32.60
N SER A 954 -6.32 -22.48 -31.82
CA SER A 954 -7.14 -21.32 -32.20
C SER A 954 -6.63 -20.66 -33.49
N VAL A 955 -5.31 -20.52 -33.62
CA VAL A 955 -4.67 -19.95 -34.80
C VAL A 955 -4.94 -20.79 -36.07
N TYR A 956 -4.78 -22.12 -36.00
CA TYR A 956 -5.10 -22.98 -37.17
C TYR A 956 -6.57 -23.04 -37.50
N MET A 957 -7.46 -22.95 -36.52
CA MET A 957 -8.92 -22.96 -36.72
C MET A 957 -9.50 -21.60 -37.13
N PHE A 958 -8.71 -20.51 -36.98
CA PHE A 958 -9.15 -19.16 -37.31
C PHE A 958 -9.50 -19.03 -38.78
N GLN A 959 -10.73 -18.62 -39.09
CA GLN A 959 -11.20 -18.35 -40.43
C GLN A 959 -11.77 -16.92 -40.48
N PRO A 960 -11.09 -16.00 -41.17
CA PRO A 960 -11.59 -14.64 -41.30
C PRO A 960 -12.84 -14.62 -42.15
N GLN A 961 -13.90 -14.00 -41.61
CA GLN A 961 -15.08 -13.71 -42.42
C GLN A 961 -14.81 -12.47 -43.27
N ARG A 962 -14.93 -12.58 -44.59
CA ARG A 962 -14.91 -11.39 -45.43
C ARG A 962 -16.11 -10.53 -45.02
N PRO A 963 -15.95 -9.20 -44.77
CA PRO A 963 -17.09 -8.34 -44.61
C PRO A 963 -17.95 -8.48 -45.86
N GLU A 964 -19.23 -8.85 -45.72
CA GLU A 964 -20.17 -8.83 -46.79
C GLU A 964 -20.13 -7.42 -47.38
N GLN A 965 -19.75 -7.30 -48.65
CA GLN A 965 -19.92 -6.05 -49.37
C GLN A 965 -21.38 -5.66 -49.23
N GLU A 966 -21.71 -4.59 -48.52
CA GLU A 966 -23.01 -3.95 -48.59
C GLU A 966 -23.29 -3.71 -50.08
N THR A 967 -24.03 -4.61 -50.64
CA THR A 967 -24.60 -4.41 -51.98
C THR A 967 -25.47 -3.18 -51.84
N GLU A 968 -25.00 -2.06 -52.36
CA GLU A 968 -25.82 -0.87 -52.62
C GLU A 968 -27.06 -1.31 -53.37
N LEU A 969 -28.17 -1.47 -52.67
CA LEU A 969 -29.49 -1.43 -53.23
C LEU A 969 -29.78 0.00 -53.66
N VAL A 970 -29.13 0.43 -54.75
CA VAL A 970 -29.49 1.61 -55.48
C VAL A 970 -30.76 1.29 -56.27
N GLY A 971 -31.85 1.84 -55.84
CA GLY A 971 -32.94 2.22 -56.70
C GLY A 971 -34.07 1.23 -56.95
N ALA A 972 -35.12 1.32 -56.16
CA ALA A 972 -36.49 1.36 -56.69
C ALA A 972 -37.48 1.66 -55.54
N GLY A 973 -38.16 2.78 -55.56
CA GLY A 973 -39.35 2.97 -54.74
C GLY A 973 -39.46 4.26 -53.98
N ALA A 974 -39.30 5.38 -54.64
CA ALA A 974 -40.12 6.54 -54.27
C ALA A 974 -41.59 6.21 -54.54
N GLU A 975 -42.48 6.56 -53.59
CA GLU A 975 -43.92 6.56 -53.61
C GLU A 975 -44.60 5.46 -52.74
N LYS A 976 -45.00 5.97 -51.59
CA LYS A 976 -46.36 5.93 -51.01
C LYS A 976 -46.22 6.23 -49.47
N GLU A 977 -46.37 7.48 -49.18
CA GLU A 977 -47.61 8.11 -48.75
C GLU A 977 -48.01 7.90 -47.29
N ASN A 978 -47.80 8.96 -46.55
CA ASN A 978 -48.81 9.53 -45.63
C ASN A 978 -50.06 8.69 -45.45
N SER A 979 -50.27 8.14 -44.27
CA SER A 979 -51.50 8.30 -43.48
C SER A 979 -51.53 7.35 -42.30
N ARG A 980 -51.47 7.88 -41.09
CA ARG A 980 -52.47 7.80 -40.06
C ARG A 980 -51.93 8.35 -38.74
N LYS A 981 -52.24 9.61 -38.50
CA LYS A 981 -52.48 10.10 -37.20
C LYS A 981 -53.63 9.30 -36.55
N LYS A 982 -53.36 8.69 -35.43
CA LYS A 982 -54.16 8.87 -34.21
C LYS A 982 -53.41 8.28 -33.04
#